data_10cbf55a6aaf7eeb7f42d86314d2bf92
#
_entry.id   10cbf55a6aaf7eeb7f42d86314d2bf92
#
_cell.length_a   1.000
_cell.length_b   1.000
_cell.length_c   1.000
_cell.angle_alpha   90.00
_cell.angle_beta   90.00
_cell.angle_gamma   90.00
#
_symmetry.space_group_name_H-M   'P 1'
#
loop_
_entity.id
_entity.type
_entity.pdbx_description
1 polymer ?
#
loop_
_entity_poly.entity_id
_entity_poly.type
_entity_poly.pdbx_seq_one_letter_code
_entity_poly.pdbx_strand_id
1 'polypeptide(L)'
;MTIDKDSTFINMYIDESVRGLLRLDPSLDKIKIRKFVEKECEKEFQNPDVILDNNYTNETKNGTLLSVVDWTFNHKPILAGNGTMFRNKNQAVNPKARMLQDILLDRKSLKKRMFTEIPGSPQYKALDISQGNKKRNANSYYGGTGAKSSKFYSKYNGPATTLTAQQVISTCKTMFESTLADNQKFVNINELFDWLDVVLNSVKKIPSWLKSISIDELSDRLYSKMYTDNDEDKDIIYRVCENLSDEERSLVYYKNNLIKFISDHEKISSLITDICKNINTLESIKSDDEFDSMIEKHPEVDINSLKSLNAKGWNSYVYKELFMDPNKPPDTIKDKLVKLNKYLMDFVYVRYMHFDRVYRIKNFMRKCVTVIDTDSNMLYLGAIVDWIRDNVLCGNNYDRNSMYNDFILVNTITYFITSAAKDVLDTYSRYSNIPEDQIGILNMKNEFLFLKMFIGNAKKRYITQTALREGNLNTKFPTNIAGFDFVKSTTSEAIEKYIMTLINEYMIKPKSPDTAGMLNDIERFKNNIIHSINTGNLEHLPICNAKDVSEFVNPSAQAGVRGTVLWNILNPDDEIDIPSKPNLVKLVGYTLDDIDYMKDKYPSTYDILVKEVFNDTSGIFTTKRKSGDEYNLACKGLNCICVPNGRHIPEAILPLVDYESIINNILAPIIPVLEILGVMGYDVGKTTTTSNNRTKKITNMIRF
;
A
#
# COMPACT_ATOMS: atom_id res chain seq x y z
N MET A 1 21.26 28.69 30.99
CA MET A 1 20.23 28.00 31.80
C MET A 1 20.94 27.01 32.70
N THR A 2 20.75 27.03 34.01
CA THR A 2 21.31 25.98 34.88
C THR A 2 20.54 24.68 34.61
N ILE A 3 21.26 23.61 34.30
CA ILE A 3 20.65 22.27 34.22
C ILE A 3 20.05 21.98 35.59
N ASP A 4 18.77 21.53 35.58
CA ASP A 4 18.17 21.01 36.79
C ASP A 4 18.87 19.69 37.15
N LYS A 5 19.77 19.78 38.16
CA LYS A 5 20.59 18.62 38.60
C LYS A 5 19.74 17.48 39.19
N ASP A 6 18.49 17.76 39.52
CA ASP A 6 17.55 16.77 40.06
C ASP A 6 16.72 16.07 38.95
N SER A 7 16.86 16.50 37.68
CA SER A 7 16.19 15.87 36.56
C SER A 7 16.72 14.47 36.28
N THR A 8 15.85 13.48 36.41
CA THR A 8 16.14 12.07 36.11
C THR A 8 16.54 11.90 34.64
N PHE A 9 15.83 12.60 33.72
CA PHE A 9 16.10 12.54 32.28
C PHE A 9 17.46 13.10 31.93
N ILE A 10 17.80 14.28 32.42
CA ILE A 10 19.09 14.94 32.12
C ILE A 10 20.26 14.09 32.64
N ASN A 11 20.16 13.56 33.86
CA ASN A 11 21.20 12.70 34.40
C ASN A 11 21.39 11.42 33.59
N MET A 12 20.30 10.79 33.18
CA MET A 12 20.34 9.60 32.33
C MET A 12 20.98 9.92 30.96
N TYR A 13 20.60 11.05 30.33
CA TYR A 13 21.17 11.49 29.06
C TYR A 13 22.68 11.75 29.16
N ILE A 14 23.13 12.44 30.22
CA ILE A 14 24.56 12.68 30.48
C ILE A 14 25.31 11.35 30.65
N ASP A 15 24.78 10.43 31.46
CA ASP A 15 25.41 9.13 31.73
C ASP A 15 25.53 8.28 30.44
N GLU A 16 24.51 8.27 29.60
CA GLU A 16 24.55 7.55 28.33
C GLU A 16 25.53 8.21 27.34
N SER A 17 25.53 9.55 27.23
CA SER A 17 26.44 10.27 26.37
C SER A 17 27.91 10.06 26.79
N VAL A 18 28.21 10.10 28.08
CA VAL A 18 29.57 9.81 28.60
C VAL A 18 29.98 8.38 28.30
N ARG A 19 29.07 7.42 28.49
CA ARG A 19 29.32 6.00 28.19
C ARG A 19 29.60 5.79 26.70
N GLY A 20 28.82 6.40 25.82
CA GLY A 20 29.01 6.35 24.38
C GLY A 20 30.36 6.91 23.96
N LEU A 21 30.73 8.11 24.44
CA LEU A 21 32.01 8.74 24.12
C LEU A 21 33.23 7.93 24.62
N LEU A 22 33.18 7.39 25.84
CA LEU A 22 34.23 6.53 26.37
C LEU A 22 34.36 5.21 25.64
N ARG A 23 33.32 4.74 25.01
CA ARG A 23 33.34 3.56 24.19
C ARG A 23 34.00 3.82 22.83
N LEU A 24 33.71 4.98 22.25
CA LEU A 24 34.30 5.41 20.97
C LEU A 24 35.78 5.74 21.12
N ASP A 25 36.17 6.32 22.26
CA ASP A 25 37.57 6.57 22.61
C ASP A 25 37.83 6.27 24.10
N PRO A 26 38.31 5.07 24.42
CA PRO A 26 38.60 4.66 25.80
C PRO A 26 39.72 5.45 26.47
N SER A 27 40.51 6.20 25.72
CA SER A 27 41.59 7.03 26.27
C SER A 27 41.10 8.29 26.97
N LEU A 28 39.85 8.65 26.78
CA LEU A 28 39.25 9.88 27.34
C LEU A 28 39.06 9.79 28.86
N ASP A 29 39.38 10.89 29.53
CA ASP A 29 39.16 11.01 30.99
C ASP A 29 37.66 11.17 31.29
N LYS A 30 37.08 10.19 31.97
CA LYS A 30 35.65 10.09 32.30
C LYS A 30 35.14 11.37 33.01
N ILE A 31 35.93 11.95 33.89
CA ILE A 31 35.52 13.12 34.68
C ILE A 31 35.49 14.37 33.76
N LYS A 32 36.50 14.51 32.89
CA LYS A 32 36.56 15.62 31.95
C LYS A 32 35.45 15.56 30.93
N ILE A 33 35.19 14.37 30.39
CA ILE A 33 34.10 14.13 29.43
C ILE A 33 32.75 14.40 30.07
N ARG A 34 32.52 13.94 31.30
CA ARG A 34 31.25 14.24 31.99
C ARG A 34 31.04 15.77 32.12
N LYS A 35 32.05 16.50 32.57
CA LYS A 35 31.97 17.97 32.67
C LYS A 35 31.76 18.65 31.32
N PHE A 36 32.36 18.10 30.27
CA PHE A 36 32.14 18.57 28.91
C PHE A 36 30.69 18.38 28.48
N VAL A 37 30.14 17.16 28.62
CA VAL A 37 28.74 16.86 28.28
C VAL A 37 27.76 17.69 29.08
N GLU A 38 27.99 17.85 30.39
CA GLU A 38 27.18 18.71 31.25
C GLU A 38 27.16 20.16 30.72
N LYS A 39 28.31 20.69 30.35
CA LYS A 39 28.44 22.06 29.81
C LYS A 39 27.77 22.23 28.45
N GLU A 40 27.87 21.23 27.56
CA GLU A 40 27.19 21.28 26.27
C GLU A 40 25.66 21.16 26.44
N CYS A 41 25.18 20.32 27.35
CA CYS A 41 23.76 20.26 27.70
C CYS A 41 23.24 21.62 28.21
N GLU A 42 24.03 22.35 29.04
CA GLU A 42 23.65 23.69 29.52
C GLU A 42 23.49 24.71 28.39
N LYS A 43 24.26 24.57 27.31
CA LYS A 43 24.21 25.51 26.17
C LYS A 43 23.03 25.20 25.23
N GLU A 44 22.79 23.92 24.94
CA GLU A 44 21.94 23.52 23.85
C GLU A 44 20.55 23.13 24.29
N PHE A 45 20.36 22.73 25.56
CA PHE A 45 19.06 22.27 26.04
C PHE A 45 18.08 23.42 26.22
N GLN A 46 16.98 23.38 25.47
CA GLN A 46 15.88 24.33 25.63
C GLN A 46 14.76 23.68 26.47
N ASN A 47 14.33 24.38 27.50
CA ASN A 47 13.23 23.94 28.37
C ASN A 47 12.04 24.90 28.24
N PRO A 48 11.29 24.85 27.14
CA PRO A 48 10.16 25.73 26.90
C PRO A 48 9.02 25.46 27.88
N ASP A 49 8.21 26.49 28.12
CA ASP A 49 6.96 26.37 28.82
C ASP A 49 5.98 25.56 28.00
N VAL A 50 5.23 24.68 28.64
CA VAL A 50 4.21 23.82 28.05
C VAL A 50 2.92 23.90 28.84
N ILE A 51 1.81 23.73 28.12
CA ILE A 51 0.47 23.67 28.68
C ILE A 51 -0.03 22.22 28.59
N LEU A 52 -0.40 21.65 29.72
CA LEU A 52 -0.97 20.32 29.84
C LEU A 52 -2.48 20.40 29.99
N ASP A 53 -3.22 19.89 29.02
CA ASP A 53 -4.67 19.76 29.10
C ASP A 53 -5.05 18.40 29.70
N ASN A 54 -5.80 18.41 30.78
CA ASN A 54 -6.41 17.21 31.34
C ASN A 54 -7.82 17.03 30.79
N ASN A 55 -8.00 16.16 29.82
CA ASN A 55 -9.31 15.91 29.20
C ASN A 55 -10.35 15.24 30.12
N TYR A 56 -9.92 14.75 31.28
CA TYR A 56 -10.81 14.10 32.24
C TYR A 56 -11.40 15.10 33.25
N THR A 57 -10.58 16.03 33.72
CA THR A 57 -11.01 17.08 34.67
C THR A 57 -11.31 18.41 33.98
N ASN A 58 -10.98 18.56 32.68
CA ASN A 58 -10.98 19.82 31.94
C ASN A 58 -10.10 20.92 32.54
N GLU A 59 -9.09 20.52 33.30
CA GLU A 59 -8.12 21.44 33.90
C GLU A 59 -6.92 21.58 33.00
N THR A 60 -6.35 22.77 32.96
CA THR A 60 -5.06 23.06 32.34
C THR A 60 -4.01 23.30 33.41
N LYS A 61 -2.80 22.75 33.20
CA LYS A 61 -1.64 23.01 34.06
C LYS A 61 -0.51 23.56 33.21
N ASN A 62 0.14 24.58 33.73
CA ASN A 62 1.38 25.13 33.16
C ASN A 62 2.55 24.35 33.76
N GLY A 63 3.56 24.09 32.94
CA GLY A 63 4.80 23.46 33.33
C GLY A 63 5.88 23.71 32.30
N THR A 64 7.03 23.10 32.47
CA THR A 64 8.11 23.12 31.48
C THR A 64 8.23 21.79 30.79
N LEU A 65 8.82 21.73 29.59
CA LEU A 65 9.03 20.45 28.87
C LEU A 65 9.77 19.45 29.73
N LEU A 66 10.81 19.84 30.44
CA LEU A 66 11.57 18.96 31.32
C LEU A 66 10.71 18.39 32.46
N SER A 67 9.85 19.21 33.08
CA SER A 67 8.95 18.73 34.14
C SER A 67 7.97 17.68 33.64
N VAL A 68 7.51 17.79 32.38
CA VAL A 68 6.64 16.79 31.73
C VAL A 68 7.41 15.52 31.41
N VAL A 69 8.64 15.64 30.92
CA VAL A 69 9.50 14.48 30.62
C VAL A 69 9.82 13.73 31.90
N ASP A 70 10.27 14.39 32.95
CA ASP A 70 10.55 13.76 34.25
C ASP A 70 9.29 13.11 34.87
N TRP A 71 8.15 13.79 34.78
CA TRP A 71 6.89 13.20 35.22
C TRP A 71 6.57 11.91 34.44
N THR A 72 6.82 11.91 33.10
CA THR A 72 6.61 10.77 32.23
C THR A 72 7.51 9.59 32.59
N PHE A 73 8.78 9.85 32.88
CA PHE A 73 9.73 8.82 33.32
C PHE A 73 9.31 8.19 34.67
N ASN A 74 8.85 9.01 35.59
CA ASN A 74 8.47 8.54 36.93
C ASN A 74 7.12 7.81 36.96
N HIS A 75 6.14 8.26 36.16
CA HIS A 75 4.76 7.73 36.21
C HIS A 75 4.43 6.75 35.08
N LYS A 76 5.27 6.65 34.06
CA LYS A 76 5.16 5.73 32.93
C LYS A 76 3.75 5.67 32.31
N PRO A 77 3.13 6.82 31.93
CA PRO A 77 1.89 6.81 31.19
C PRO A 77 2.10 6.17 29.82
N ILE A 78 1.05 5.62 29.20
CA ILE A 78 1.12 5.16 27.82
C ILE A 78 1.20 6.40 26.91
N LEU A 79 2.24 6.47 26.08
CA LEU A 79 2.51 7.56 25.18
C LEU A 79 1.96 7.28 23.78
N ALA A 80 1.15 8.19 23.26
CA ALA A 80 0.77 8.19 21.84
C ALA A 80 1.75 9.03 21.02
N GLY A 81 1.76 8.78 19.71
CA GLY A 81 2.65 9.45 18.75
C GLY A 81 2.55 10.97 18.66
N ASN A 82 1.50 11.56 19.19
CA ASN A 82 1.33 13.02 19.29
C ASN A 82 1.60 13.58 20.68
N GLY A 83 2.22 12.80 21.57
CA GLY A 83 2.49 13.21 22.95
C GLY A 83 1.28 13.09 23.89
N THR A 84 0.10 12.63 23.42
CA THR A 84 -1.03 12.37 24.32
C THR A 84 -0.67 11.24 25.29
N MET A 85 -0.91 11.46 26.57
CA MET A 85 -0.64 10.51 27.64
C MET A 85 -1.94 9.81 28.07
N PHE A 86 -1.91 8.49 28.16
CA PHE A 86 -3.03 7.67 28.60
C PHE A 86 -2.71 6.91 29.88
N ARG A 87 -3.70 6.74 30.72
CA ARG A 87 -3.60 5.84 31.87
C ARG A 87 -3.39 4.40 31.39
N ASN A 88 -2.54 3.65 32.08
CA ASN A 88 -2.40 2.24 31.77
C ASN A 88 -3.61 1.43 32.34
N LYS A 89 -3.76 0.17 31.93
CA LYS A 89 -4.88 -0.69 32.33
C LYS A 89 -4.96 -0.95 33.83
N ASN A 90 -3.84 -0.84 34.55
CA ASN A 90 -3.81 -1.04 36.02
C ASN A 90 -4.38 0.18 36.74
N GLN A 91 -4.41 1.35 36.10
CA GLN A 91 -4.95 2.59 36.65
C GLN A 91 -6.41 2.82 36.27
N ALA A 92 -6.82 2.35 35.08
CA ALA A 92 -8.20 2.51 34.61
C ALA A 92 -8.54 1.47 33.54
N VAL A 93 -9.72 0.87 33.64
CA VAL A 93 -10.29 -0.01 32.62
C VAL A 93 -11.20 0.83 31.71
N ASN A 94 -10.91 0.83 30.41
CA ASN A 94 -11.76 1.48 29.42
C ASN A 94 -12.73 0.45 28.80
N PRO A 95 -14.05 0.51 29.09
CA PRO A 95 -15.02 -0.43 28.53
C PRO A 95 -15.04 -0.44 27.00
N LYS A 96 -14.75 0.73 26.37
CA LYS A 96 -14.71 0.87 24.92
C LYS A 96 -13.53 0.13 24.30
N ALA A 97 -12.36 0.14 24.95
CA ALA A 97 -11.20 -0.61 24.52
C ALA A 97 -11.47 -2.12 24.58
N ARG A 98 -12.15 -2.58 25.63
CA ARG A 98 -12.57 -3.98 25.77
C ARG A 98 -13.54 -4.40 24.66
N MET A 99 -14.57 -3.60 24.40
CA MET A 99 -15.51 -3.85 23.30
C MET A 99 -14.79 -3.95 21.94
N LEU A 100 -13.83 -3.06 21.67
CA LEU A 100 -13.05 -3.09 20.43
C LEU A 100 -12.20 -4.37 20.35
N GLN A 101 -11.58 -4.77 21.46
CA GLN A 101 -10.82 -6.01 21.55
C GLN A 101 -11.68 -7.24 21.25
N ASP A 102 -12.90 -7.31 21.79
CA ASP A 102 -13.85 -8.39 21.53
C ASP A 102 -14.24 -8.44 20.03
N ILE A 103 -14.53 -7.28 19.40
CA ILE A 103 -14.81 -7.20 17.96
C ILE A 103 -13.63 -7.73 17.13
N LEU A 104 -12.40 -7.41 17.50
CA LEU A 104 -11.21 -7.85 16.78
C LEU A 104 -10.95 -9.35 16.97
N LEU A 105 -11.19 -9.89 18.14
CA LEU A 105 -11.10 -11.34 18.43
C LEU A 105 -12.15 -12.12 17.65
N ASP A 106 -13.40 -11.66 17.63
CA ASP A 106 -14.47 -12.23 16.83
C ASP A 106 -14.11 -12.24 15.33
N ARG A 107 -13.60 -11.11 14.81
CA ARG A 107 -13.15 -11.02 13.42
C ARG A 107 -12.05 -12.04 13.11
N LYS A 108 -11.07 -12.20 14.02
CA LYS A 108 -9.99 -13.18 13.87
C LYS A 108 -10.55 -14.62 13.80
N SER A 109 -11.52 -14.95 14.66
CA SER A 109 -12.21 -16.24 14.66
C SER A 109 -12.96 -16.48 13.35
N LEU A 110 -13.73 -15.47 12.86
CA LEU A 110 -14.46 -15.56 11.60
C LEU A 110 -13.51 -15.76 10.41
N LYS A 111 -12.39 -15.03 10.35
CA LYS A 111 -11.36 -15.23 9.32
C LYS A 111 -10.78 -16.65 9.36
N LYS A 112 -10.46 -17.15 10.55
CA LYS A 112 -9.94 -18.51 10.69
C LYS A 112 -10.93 -19.55 10.15
N ARG A 113 -12.22 -19.42 10.46
CA ARG A 113 -13.27 -20.28 9.92
C ARG A 113 -13.44 -20.12 8.41
N MET A 114 -13.41 -18.87 7.91
CA MET A 114 -13.51 -18.61 6.46
C MET A 114 -12.43 -19.36 5.67
N PHE A 115 -11.21 -19.40 6.16
CA PHE A 115 -10.09 -20.09 5.47
C PHE A 115 -10.17 -21.63 5.58
N THR A 116 -11.09 -22.20 6.36
CA THR A 116 -11.38 -23.64 6.32
C THR A 116 -12.43 -24.00 5.27
N GLU A 117 -13.08 -23.02 4.66
CA GLU A 117 -14.12 -23.24 3.65
C GLU A 117 -13.53 -23.15 2.23
N ILE A 118 -14.21 -23.78 1.27
CA ILE A 118 -13.83 -23.71 -0.15
C ILE A 118 -13.97 -22.26 -0.64
N PRO A 119 -12.90 -21.66 -1.20
CA PRO A 119 -12.96 -20.30 -1.74
C PRO A 119 -14.11 -20.12 -2.75
N GLY A 120 -14.93 -19.09 -2.54
CA GLY A 120 -16.08 -18.79 -3.40
C GLY A 120 -17.36 -19.55 -3.07
N SER A 121 -17.34 -20.55 -2.17
CA SER A 121 -18.55 -21.23 -1.68
C SER A 121 -19.50 -20.25 -0.96
N PRO A 122 -20.80 -20.58 -0.85
CA PRO A 122 -21.75 -19.76 -0.08
C PRO A 122 -21.31 -19.53 1.37
N GLN A 123 -20.73 -20.55 2.02
CA GLN A 123 -20.22 -20.49 3.38
C GLN A 123 -19.01 -19.55 3.48
N TYR A 124 -18.05 -19.66 2.55
CA TYR A 124 -16.91 -18.74 2.46
C TYR A 124 -17.39 -17.29 2.32
N LYS A 125 -18.31 -17.01 1.38
CA LYS A 125 -18.86 -15.67 1.15
C LYS A 125 -19.59 -15.11 2.37
N ALA A 126 -20.38 -15.93 3.05
CA ALA A 126 -21.09 -15.53 4.28
C ALA A 126 -20.11 -15.13 5.41
N LEU A 127 -19.05 -15.93 5.59
CA LEU A 127 -18.01 -15.65 6.58
C LEU A 127 -17.18 -14.41 6.19
N ASP A 128 -16.89 -14.20 4.90
CA ASP A 128 -16.20 -13.01 4.40
C ASP A 128 -17.00 -11.73 4.64
N ILE A 129 -18.31 -11.76 4.35
CA ILE A 129 -19.23 -10.66 4.66
C ILE A 129 -19.25 -10.39 6.18
N SER A 130 -19.35 -11.45 7.00
CA SER A 130 -19.43 -11.32 8.46
C SER A 130 -18.16 -10.71 9.06
N GLN A 131 -16.96 -11.19 8.64
CA GLN A 131 -15.68 -10.60 9.09
C GLN A 131 -15.50 -9.16 8.57
N GLY A 132 -15.99 -8.87 7.37
CA GLY A 132 -16.03 -7.53 6.79
C GLY A 132 -16.91 -6.57 7.60
N ASN A 133 -18.06 -7.03 8.07
CA ASN A 133 -18.94 -6.25 8.97
C ASN A 133 -18.24 -5.93 10.30
N LYS A 134 -17.54 -6.89 10.91
CA LYS A 134 -16.75 -6.65 12.12
C LYS A 134 -15.66 -5.60 11.89
N LYS A 135 -14.97 -5.64 10.73
CA LYS A 135 -14.00 -4.60 10.33
C LYS A 135 -14.65 -3.22 10.22
N ARG A 136 -15.83 -3.14 9.56
CA ARG A 136 -16.58 -1.87 9.46
C ARG A 136 -16.98 -1.33 10.81
N ASN A 137 -17.46 -2.19 11.72
CA ASN A 137 -17.84 -1.78 13.08
C ASN A 137 -16.64 -1.23 13.87
N ALA A 138 -15.47 -1.88 13.80
CA ALA A 138 -14.26 -1.37 14.45
C ALA A 138 -13.84 0.00 13.87
N ASN A 139 -13.89 0.17 12.55
CA ASN A 139 -13.55 1.42 11.89
C ASN A 139 -14.58 2.53 12.19
N SER A 140 -15.88 2.18 12.27
CA SER A 140 -16.95 3.13 12.65
C SER A 140 -16.77 3.65 14.07
N TYR A 141 -16.29 2.79 14.99
CA TYR A 141 -15.95 3.22 16.33
C TYR A 141 -14.83 4.29 16.30
N TYR A 142 -13.75 4.05 15.52
CA TYR A 142 -12.71 5.05 15.31
C TYR A 142 -13.28 6.34 14.71
N GLY A 143 -14.09 6.24 13.64
CA GLY A 143 -14.79 7.39 13.05
C GLY A 143 -15.62 8.17 14.06
N GLY A 144 -16.33 7.46 14.95
CA GLY A 144 -17.10 8.05 16.03
C GLY A 144 -16.25 8.84 17.04
N THR A 145 -14.98 8.45 17.26
CA THR A 145 -14.08 9.22 18.16
C THR A 145 -13.67 10.57 17.55
N GLY A 146 -13.66 10.70 16.22
CA GLY A 146 -13.29 11.92 15.50
C GLY A 146 -14.48 12.83 15.17
N ALA A 147 -15.71 12.33 15.21
CA ALA A 147 -16.90 13.08 14.81
C ALA A 147 -17.45 13.90 15.99
N LYS A 148 -17.49 15.24 15.86
CA LYS A 148 -17.97 16.15 16.93
C LYS A 148 -19.40 15.86 17.39
N SER A 149 -20.25 15.35 16.50
CA SER A 149 -21.65 14.96 16.79
C SER A 149 -21.80 13.64 17.51
N SER A 150 -20.71 12.85 17.63
CA SER A 150 -20.74 11.54 18.26
C SER A 150 -20.62 11.63 19.79
N LYS A 151 -21.37 10.78 20.48
CA LYS A 151 -21.21 10.57 21.95
C LYS A 151 -19.83 10.00 22.33
N PHE A 152 -19.08 9.49 21.35
CA PHE A 152 -17.72 8.95 21.54
C PHE A 152 -16.63 9.96 21.21
N TYR A 153 -17.01 11.16 20.79
CA TYR A 153 -16.05 12.19 20.41
C TYR A 153 -15.00 12.44 21.48
N SER A 154 -13.76 12.52 21.04
CA SER A 154 -12.62 12.94 21.87
C SER A 154 -11.64 13.71 20.98
N LYS A 155 -11.38 14.95 21.33
CA LYS A 155 -10.42 15.82 20.63
C LYS A 155 -8.99 15.21 20.59
N TYR A 156 -8.68 14.28 21.50
CA TYR A 156 -7.34 13.67 21.63
C TYR A 156 -7.26 12.27 21.03
N ASN A 157 -8.29 11.42 21.17
CA ASN A 157 -8.20 10.00 20.76
C ASN A 157 -8.03 9.83 19.24
N GLY A 158 -8.72 10.59 18.43
CA GLY A 158 -8.61 10.53 16.98
C GLY A 158 -7.18 10.84 16.51
N PRO A 159 -6.63 12.03 16.82
CA PRO A 159 -5.25 12.39 16.50
C PRO A 159 -4.21 11.43 17.10
N ALA A 160 -4.37 11.01 18.37
CA ALA A 160 -3.48 10.07 19.01
C ALA A 160 -3.39 8.74 18.25
N THR A 161 -4.53 8.17 17.86
CA THR A 161 -4.57 6.92 17.11
C THR A 161 -3.88 7.08 15.74
N THR A 162 -4.21 8.15 15.01
CA THR A 162 -3.65 8.38 13.66
C THR A 162 -2.14 8.60 13.69
N LEU A 163 -1.65 9.47 14.58
CA LEU A 163 -0.24 9.80 14.65
C LEU A 163 0.59 8.65 15.21
N THR A 164 0.04 7.85 16.15
CA THR A 164 0.69 6.61 16.58
C THR A 164 0.81 5.61 15.43
N ALA A 165 -0.26 5.42 14.63
CA ALA A 165 -0.21 4.56 13.46
C ALA A 165 0.83 5.04 12.42
N GLN A 166 0.93 6.35 12.19
CA GLN A 166 1.94 6.93 11.31
C GLN A 166 3.37 6.71 11.83
N GLN A 167 3.60 6.83 13.12
CA GLN A 167 4.91 6.54 13.71
C GLN A 167 5.26 5.06 13.58
N VAL A 168 4.34 4.16 13.93
CA VAL A 168 4.52 2.72 13.81
C VAL A 168 4.90 2.32 12.38
N ILE A 169 4.12 2.76 11.40
CA ILE A 169 4.37 2.39 10.00
C ILE A 169 5.67 3.03 9.47
N SER A 170 6.00 4.26 9.91
CA SER A 170 7.25 4.94 9.54
C SER A 170 8.47 4.26 10.14
N THR A 171 8.39 3.78 11.38
CA THR A 171 9.44 3.00 12.02
C THR A 171 9.72 1.72 11.22
N CYS A 172 8.67 0.98 10.85
CA CYS A 172 8.83 -0.21 10.02
C CYS A 172 9.41 0.12 8.63
N LYS A 173 8.92 1.19 7.98
CA LYS A 173 9.46 1.67 6.70
C LYS A 173 10.97 1.92 6.79
N THR A 174 11.43 2.65 7.80
CA THR A 174 12.84 2.98 7.98
C THR A 174 13.67 1.72 8.22
N MET A 175 13.16 0.79 9.03
CA MET A 175 13.79 -0.49 9.27
C MET A 175 13.93 -1.31 7.96
N PHE A 176 12.88 -1.38 7.13
CA PHE A 176 12.94 -2.10 5.85
C PHE A 176 13.94 -1.47 4.89
N GLU A 177 13.91 -0.14 4.73
CA GLU A 177 14.83 0.58 3.85
C GLU A 177 16.30 0.38 4.29
N SER A 178 16.57 0.49 5.59
CA SER A 178 17.93 0.32 6.10
C SER A 178 18.41 -1.12 5.99
N THR A 179 17.60 -2.09 6.40
CA THR A 179 18.02 -3.49 6.54
C THR A 179 18.09 -4.22 5.20
N LEU A 180 17.12 -3.99 4.30
CA LEU A 180 17.04 -4.71 3.02
C LEU A 180 17.76 -4.01 1.89
N ALA A 181 17.75 -2.70 1.85
CA ALA A 181 18.26 -1.91 0.75
C ALA A 181 19.53 -1.12 1.09
N ASP A 182 20.06 -1.30 2.29
CA ASP A 182 21.17 -0.49 2.82
C ASP A 182 20.94 1.03 2.63
N ASN A 183 19.68 1.42 2.66
CA ASN A 183 19.23 2.78 2.39
C ASN A 183 19.07 3.58 3.68
N GLN A 184 20.18 3.78 4.35
CA GLN A 184 20.28 4.57 5.57
C GLN A 184 21.19 5.77 5.33
N LYS A 185 20.78 6.93 5.85
CA LYS A 185 21.59 8.14 5.85
C LYS A 185 21.57 8.77 7.23
N PHE A 186 22.68 9.34 7.63
CA PHE A 186 22.85 10.11 8.87
C PHE A 186 22.91 11.60 8.53
N VAL A 187 22.12 12.41 9.23
CA VAL A 187 22.06 13.86 8.97
C VAL A 187 23.30 14.56 9.51
N ASN A 188 23.88 14.03 10.58
CA ASN A 188 25.09 14.53 11.22
C ASN A 188 25.85 13.39 11.91
N ILE A 189 27.07 13.71 12.35
CA ILE A 189 27.97 12.78 13.01
C ILE A 189 27.40 12.20 14.32
N ASN A 190 26.59 12.94 15.05
CA ASN A 190 26.01 12.47 16.31
C ASN A 190 25.02 11.32 16.06
N GLU A 191 24.23 11.38 14.97
CA GLU A 191 23.34 10.28 14.60
C GLU A 191 24.10 9.02 14.25
N LEU A 192 25.25 9.16 13.59
CA LEU A 192 26.12 8.01 13.32
C LEU A 192 26.66 7.42 14.62
N PHE A 193 27.05 8.23 15.59
CA PHE A 193 27.56 7.74 16.88
C PHE A 193 26.47 7.06 17.71
N ASP A 194 25.27 7.61 17.77
CA ASP A 194 24.11 6.97 18.39
C ASP A 194 23.86 5.58 17.76
N TRP A 195 23.94 5.51 16.45
CA TRP A 195 23.78 4.24 15.74
C TRP A 195 24.93 3.26 16.03
N LEU A 196 26.18 3.73 16.05
CA LEU A 196 27.36 2.92 16.39
C LEU A 196 27.24 2.33 17.81
N ASP A 197 26.81 3.14 18.78
CA ASP A 197 26.61 2.65 20.15
C ASP A 197 25.55 1.52 20.20
N VAL A 198 24.44 1.69 19.51
CA VAL A 198 23.40 0.63 19.39
C VAL A 198 23.98 -0.64 18.75
N VAL A 199 24.77 -0.49 17.68
CA VAL A 199 25.39 -1.62 16.97
C VAL A 199 26.37 -2.36 17.87
N LEU A 200 27.29 -1.65 18.49
CA LEU A 200 28.33 -2.23 19.34
C LEU A 200 27.76 -2.92 20.59
N ASN A 201 26.58 -2.45 21.07
CA ASN A 201 25.85 -3.09 22.17
C ASN A 201 24.93 -4.24 21.72
N SER A 202 24.72 -4.42 20.40
CA SER A 202 23.72 -5.38 19.89
C SER A 202 24.11 -6.85 20.04
N VAL A 203 25.40 -7.16 20.11
CA VAL A 203 25.91 -8.54 20.16
C VAL A 203 26.89 -8.71 21.32
N LYS A 204 26.64 -9.67 22.18
CA LYS A 204 27.50 -9.93 23.36
C LYS A 204 28.85 -10.55 23.02
N LYS A 205 28.91 -11.35 21.96
CA LYS A 205 30.13 -12.03 21.51
C LYS A 205 30.16 -12.05 19.99
N ILE A 206 31.15 -11.36 19.45
CA ILE A 206 31.39 -11.31 18.01
C ILE A 206 32.16 -12.56 17.62
N PRO A 207 31.71 -13.38 16.66
CA PRO A 207 32.38 -14.62 16.29
C PRO A 207 33.58 -14.36 15.36
N SER A 208 34.64 -15.11 15.57
CA SER A 208 35.88 -15.03 14.77
C SER A 208 35.75 -15.42 13.30
N TRP A 209 34.59 -15.97 12.89
CA TRP A 209 34.34 -16.31 11.49
C TRP A 209 33.83 -15.13 10.66
N LEU A 210 33.50 -13.99 11.26
CA LEU A 210 33.23 -12.78 10.50
C LEU A 210 34.48 -12.36 9.75
N LYS A 211 34.34 -12.04 8.47
CA LYS A 211 35.47 -11.59 7.66
C LYS A 211 35.99 -10.27 8.24
N SER A 212 37.31 -10.20 8.42
CA SER A 212 37.98 -8.98 8.89
C SER A 212 37.87 -7.85 7.87
N ILE A 213 37.60 -6.64 8.35
CA ILE A 213 37.40 -5.43 7.54
C ILE A 213 38.46 -4.39 7.91
N SER A 214 39.09 -3.79 6.89
CA SER A 214 40.08 -2.75 7.09
C SER A 214 39.45 -1.45 7.63
N ILE A 215 40.29 -0.61 8.22
CA ILE A 215 39.85 0.73 8.71
C ILE A 215 39.32 1.57 7.53
N ASP A 216 40.05 1.57 6.42
CA ASP A 216 39.70 2.33 5.22
C ASP A 216 38.34 1.89 4.68
N GLU A 217 38.11 0.57 4.52
CA GLU A 217 36.83 0.04 3.98
C GLU A 217 35.64 0.39 4.88
N LEU A 218 35.81 0.32 6.20
CA LEU A 218 34.77 0.70 7.14
C LEU A 218 34.54 2.21 7.12
N SER A 219 35.61 3.00 7.17
CA SER A 219 35.52 4.47 7.18
C SER A 219 34.82 4.99 5.92
N ASP A 220 35.21 4.52 4.74
CA ASP A 220 34.58 4.90 3.47
C ASP A 220 33.10 4.53 3.44
N ARG A 221 32.75 3.33 3.95
CA ARG A 221 31.37 2.92 4.06
C ARG A 221 30.55 3.84 4.98
N LEU A 222 31.03 4.13 6.17
CA LEU A 222 30.33 4.98 7.14
C LEU A 222 30.20 6.42 6.60
N TYR A 223 31.25 6.96 6.01
CA TYR A 223 31.21 8.26 5.38
C TYR A 223 30.21 8.32 4.23
N SER A 224 30.13 7.28 3.42
CA SER A 224 29.11 7.18 2.35
C SER A 224 27.66 7.24 2.86
N LYS A 225 27.45 6.98 4.15
CA LYS A 225 26.13 7.09 4.81
C LYS A 225 25.84 8.49 5.34
N MET A 226 26.82 9.40 5.37
CA MET A 226 26.55 10.78 5.74
C MET A 226 25.71 11.46 4.67
N TYR A 227 24.81 12.37 5.09
CA TYR A 227 23.98 13.15 4.18
C TYR A 227 24.72 14.37 3.61
N THR A 228 25.62 14.94 4.41
CA THR A 228 26.46 16.08 4.04
C THR A 228 27.90 15.61 3.86
N ASP A 229 28.54 16.07 2.79
CA ASP A 229 29.97 15.88 2.59
C ASP A 229 30.71 16.94 3.41
N ASN A 230 31.34 16.50 4.51
CA ASN A 230 32.16 17.32 5.38
C ASN A 230 33.47 16.60 5.67
N ASP A 231 34.61 17.20 5.32
CA ASP A 231 35.92 16.61 5.52
C ASP A 231 36.27 16.37 7.00
N GLU A 232 35.78 17.26 7.89
CA GLU A 232 35.97 17.07 9.34
C GLU A 232 35.27 15.78 9.83
N ASP A 233 34.06 15.51 9.34
CA ASP A 233 33.33 14.29 9.68
C ASP A 233 34.09 13.06 9.18
N LYS A 234 34.75 13.12 8.03
CA LYS A 234 35.53 12.03 7.48
C LYS A 234 36.70 11.68 8.40
N ASP A 235 37.44 12.67 8.85
CA ASP A 235 38.57 12.47 9.78
C ASP A 235 38.12 11.91 11.13
N ILE A 236 37.00 12.38 11.65
CA ILE A 236 36.43 11.88 12.91
C ILE A 236 36.00 10.41 12.74
N ILE A 237 35.31 10.08 11.66
CA ILE A 237 34.89 8.69 11.35
C ILE A 237 36.11 7.78 11.25
N TYR A 238 37.17 8.21 10.57
CA TYR A 238 38.39 7.42 10.44
C TYR A 238 39.01 7.09 11.80
N ARG A 239 39.19 8.10 12.67
CA ARG A 239 39.72 7.90 14.03
C ARG A 239 38.85 6.98 14.88
N VAL A 240 37.54 7.07 14.75
CA VAL A 240 36.63 6.14 15.43
C VAL A 240 36.86 4.71 14.94
N CYS A 241 37.03 4.51 13.63
CA CYS A 241 37.31 3.20 13.07
C CYS A 241 38.67 2.62 13.52
N GLU A 242 39.67 3.48 13.76
CA GLU A 242 40.97 3.07 14.33
C GLU A 242 40.83 2.56 15.77
N ASN A 243 39.93 3.12 16.56
CA ASN A 243 39.72 2.73 17.97
C ASN A 243 38.86 1.44 18.11
N LEU A 244 38.24 0.96 17.05
CA LEU A 244 37.47 -0.29 17.07
C LEU A 244 38.40 -1.51 16.88
N SER A 245 38.14 -2.58 17.60
CA SER A 245 38.77 -3.85 17.36
C SER A 245 38.42 -4.45 15.98
N ASP A 246 39.19 -5.43 15.48
CA ASP A 246 38.92 -6.08 14.21
C ASP A 246 37.52 -6.71 14.16
N GLU A 247 37.09 -7.29 15.26
CA GLU A 247 35.77 -7.90 15.41
C GLU A 247 34.64 -6.83 15.40
N GLU A 248 34.88 -5.72 16.10
CA GLU A 248 33.90 -4.62 16.13
C GLU A 248 33.78 -3.95 14.75
N ARG A 249 34.90 -3.74 14.03
CA ARG A 249 34.87 -3.25 12.65
C ARG A 249 34.04 -4.15 11.74
N SER A 250 34.27 -5.45 11.84
CA SER A 250 33.50 -6.44 11.07
C SER A 250 32.01 -6.40 11.42
N LEU A 251 31.67 -6.33 12.70
CA LEU A 251 30.26 -6.21 13.14
C LEU A 251 29.59 -4.96 12.57
N VAL A 252 30.23 -3.80 12.68
CA VAL A 252 29.70 -2.52 12.20
C VAL A 252 29.52 -2.55 10.67
N TYR A 253 30.49 -3.10 9.95
CA TYR A 253 30.48 -3.16 8.49
C TYR A 253 29.29 -3.96 7.92
N TYR A 254 28.94 -5.09 8.54
CA TYR A 254 27.87 -5.94 8.04
C TYR A 254 26.46 -5.49 8.47
N LYS A 255 26.36 -4.58 9.44
CA LYS A 255 25.05 -4.03 9.82
C LYS A 255 24.41 -3.27 8.66
N ASN A 256 23.13 -3.59 8.40
CA ASN A 256 22.36 -3.10 7.25
C ASN A 256 23.01 -3.39 5.89
N ASN A 257 23.86 -4.40 5.79
CA ASN A 257 24.61 -4.76 4.59
C ASN A 257 24.33 -6.22 4.18
N LEU A 258 23.08 -6.52 3.94
CA LEU A 258 22.59 -7.89 3.71
C LEU A 258 23.30 -8.59 2.57
N ILE A 259 23.42 -7.92 1.42
CA ILE A 259 24.05 -8.49 0.22
C ILE A 259 25.51 -8.83 0.50
N LYS A 260 26.27 -7.91 1.09
CA LYS A 260 27.67 -8.11 1.40
C LYS A 260 27.87 -9.18 2.46
N PHE A 261 27.00 -9.23 3.48
CA PHE A 261 27.02 -10.28 4.49
C PHE A 261 26.81 -11.68 3.90
N ILE A 262 25.91 -11.82 2.93
CA ILE A 262 25.68 -13.09 2.24
C ILE A 262 26.89 -13.45 1.35
N SER A 263 27.44 -12.49 0.60
CA SER A 263 28.54 -12.74 -0.35
C SER A 263 29.86 -13.10 0.32
N ASP A 264 30.16 -12.48 1.45
CA ASP A 264 31.46 -12.64 2.11
C ASP A 264 31.52 -13.88 3.02
N HIS A 265 30.38 -14.52 3.30
CA HIS A 265 30.31 -15.64 4.22
C HIS A 265 29.69 -16.89 3.56
N GLU A 266 30.53 -17.79 3.07
CA GLU A 266 30.11 -19.05 2.42
C GLU A 266 29.12 -19.86 3.26
N LYS A 267 29.29 -19.86 4.56
CA LYS A 267 28.36 -20.48 5.51
C LYS A 267 26.92 -19.92 5.42
N ILE A 268 26.75 -18.64 5.09
CA ILE A 268 25.46 -18.00 4.96
C ILE A 268 24.85 -18.32 3.60
N SER A 269 25.65 -18.19 2.53
CA SER A 269 25.23 -18.56 1.18
C SER A 269 24.90 -20.05 1.07
N SER A 270 25.64 -20.93 1.74
CA SER A 270 25.34 -22.38 1.82
C SER A 270 24.00 -22.65 2.53
N LEU A 271 23.69 -21.97 3.63
CA LEU A 271 22.40 -22.09 4.30
C LEU A 271 21.24 -21.69 3.39
N ILE A 272 21.39 -20.59 2.64
CA ILE A 272 20.36 -20.13 1.67
C ILE A 272 20.19 -21.19 0.57
N THR A 273 21.31 -21.68 0.02
CA THR A 273 21.30 -22.73 -1.00
C THR A 273 20.61 -23.99 -0.51
N ASP A 274 20.92 -24.45 0.69
CA ASP A 274 20.32 -25.63 1.29
C ASP A 274 18.82 -25.48 1.54
N ILE A 275 18.39 -24.29 1.97
CA ILE A 275 16.96 -23.99 2.12
C ILE A 275 16.26 -24.01 0.76
N CYS A 276 16.85 -23.45 -0.28
CA CYS A 276 16.24 -23.36 -1.60
C CYS A 276 16.30 -24.66 -2.41
N LYS A 277 17.36 -25.48 -2.27
CA LYS A 277 17.53 -26.75 -3.02
C LYS A 277 16.54 -27.85 -2.65
N ASN A 278 16.08 -27.86 -1.42
CA ASN A 278 15.27 -28.96 -0.91
C ASN A 278 13.77 -28.85 -1.29
N ILE A 279 13.40 -27.94 -2.19
CA ILE A 279 12.01 -27.66 -2.53
C ILE A 279 11.70 -27.97 -4.00
N ASN A 280 12.45 -28.87 -4.60
CA ASN A 280 12.18 -29.37 -5.96
C ASN A 280 10.82 -30.10 -6.08
N THR A 281 10.16 -30.44 -4.98
CA THR A 281 8.83 -31.05 -4.97
C THR A 281 7.70 -30.09 -5.37
N LEU A 282 7.89 -28.78 -5.22
CA LEU A 282 6.89 -27.80 -5.68
C LEU A 282 7.03 -27.45 -7.18
N GLU A 283 8.12 -27.83 -7.83
CA GLU A 283 8.34 -27.59 -9.27
C GLU A 283 7.38 -28.35 -10.19
N SER A 284 6.75 -29.42 -9.70
CA SER A 284 5.84 -30.24 -10.51
C SER A 284 4.41 -29.70 -10.60
N ILE A 285 4.04 -28.71 -9.80
CA ILE A 285 2.66 -28.22 -9.76
C ILE A 285 2.44 -27.19 -10.87
N LYS A 286 1.99 -27.64 -12.04
CA LYS A 286 1.70 -26.79 -13.20
C LYS A 286 0.21 -26.54 -13.43
N SER A 287 -0.68 -27.24 -12.70
CA SER A 287 -2.13 -27.13 -12.83
C SER A 287 -2.86 -27.36 -11.51
N ASP A 288 -4.14 -27.01 -11.46
CA ASP A 288 -5.01 -27.29 -10.30
C ASP A 288 -5.13 -28.81 -10.08
N ASP A 289 -5.15 -29.61 -11.16
CA ASP A 289 -5.24 -31.08 -11.09
C ASP A 289 -3.95 -31.70 -10.51
N GLU A 290 -2.79 -31.12 -10.80
CA GLU A 290 -1.51 -31.55 -10.21
C GLU A 290 -1.42 -31.18 -8.74
N PHE A 291 -1.98 -30.03 -8.34
CA PHE A 291 -2.08 -29.63 -6.95
C PHE A 291 -3.00 -30.57 -6.16
N ASP A 292 -4.17 -30.89 -6.69
CA ASP A 292 -5.11 -31.83 -6.08
C ASP A 292 -4.50 -33.24 -6.02
N SER A 293 -3.81 -33.69 -7.07
CA SER A 293 -3.07 -34.97 -7.09
C SER A 293 -1.92 -35.03 -6.09
N MET A 294 -1.24 -33.89 -5.84
CA MET A 294 -0.20 -33.81 -4.80
C MET A 294 -0.83 -33.94 -3.41
N ILE A 295 -1.96 -33.28 -3.18
CA ILE A 295 -2.71 -33.37 -1.90
C ILE A 295 -3.21 -34.79 -1.66
N GLU A 296 -3.71 -35.50 -2.69
CA GLU A 296 -4.11 -36.89 -2.60
C GLU A 296 -2.94 -37.84 -2.26
N LYS A 297 -1.73 -37.54 -2.72
CA LYS A 297 -0.52 -38.31 -2.39
C LYS A 297 0.01 -38.04 -0.98
N HIS A 298 -0.44 -36.98 -0.34
CA HIS A 298 -0.04 -36.58 1.01
C HIS A 298 -1.29 -36.43 1.91
N PRO A 299 -1.99 -37.54 2.20
CA PRO A 299 -3.23 -37.53 3.01
C PRO A 299 -3.02 -37.05 4.46
N GLU A 300 -1.77 -37.03 4.93
CA GLU A 300 -1.37 -36.42 6.19
C GLU A 300 -1.42 -34.88 6.16
N VAL A 301 -1.47 -34.27 4.98
CA VAL A 301 -1.62 -32.83 4.83
C VAL A 301 -3.10 -32.49 4.86
N ASP A 302 -3.58 -32.04 6.02
CA ASP A 302 -4.94 -31.55 6.12
C ASP A 302 -5.15 -30.33 5.23
N ILE A 303 -5.93 -30.51 4.14
CA ILE A 303 -6.32 -29.45 3.19
C ILE A 303 -6.92 -28.25 3.92
N ASN A 304 -7.65 -28.48 5.01
CA ASN A 304 -8.22 -27.43 5.83
C ASN A 304 -7.15 -26.66 6.59
N SER A 305 -6.08 -27.33 7.02
CA SER A 305 -4.89 -26.68 7.57
C SER A 305 -4.16 -25.86 6.52
N LEU A 306 -4.04 -26.31 5.28
CA LEU A 306 -3.48 -25.55 4.15
C LEU A 306 -4.31 -24.29 3.86
N LYS A 307 -5.63 -24.42 3.81
CA LYS A 307 -6.56 -23.29 3.59
C LYS A 307 -6.62 -22.32 4.77
N SER A 308 -6.23 -22.74 5.98
CA SER A 308 -6.18 -21.90 7.18
C SER A 308 -4.83 -21.20 7.38
N LEU A 309 -3.85 -21.43 6.49
CA LEU A 309 -2.51 -20.90 6.60
C LEU A 309 -2.51 -19.39 6.25
N ASN A 310 -2.38 -18.56 7.27
CA ASN A 310 -1.92 -17.17 7.09
C ASN A 310 -0.43 -17.19 6.71
N ALA A 311 0.20 -16.03 6.47
CA ALA A 311 1.63 -15.97 6.10
C ALA A 311 2.55 -16.73 7.08
N LYS A 312 2.13 -16.84 8.35
CA LYS A 312 2.77 -17.67 9.37
C LYS A 312 2.56 -19.17 9.08
N GLY A 313 1.46 -19.50 8.46
CA GLY A 313 1.09 -20.84 8.06
C GLY A 313 1.75 -21.30 6.77
N TRP A 314 2.02 -20.41 5.79
CA TRP A 314 2.83 -20.78 4.62
C TRP A 314 4.23 -21.20 5.05
N ASN A 315 4.86 -20.44 5.93
CA ASN A 315 6.11 -20.87 6.55
C ASN A 315 5.93 -22.24 7.26
N SER A 316 4.79 -22.50 7.89
CA SER A 316 4.46 -23.78 8.51
C SER A 316 4.15 -24.88 7.49
N TYR A 317 3.59 -24.56 6.32
CA TYR A 317 3.37 -25.52 5.23
C TYR A 317 4.68 -25.90 4.58
N VAL A 318 5.50 -24.94 4.17
CA VAL A 318 6.86 -25.19 3.72
C VAL A 318 7.60 -26.02 4.76
N TYR A 319 7.39 -25.74 6.05
CA TYR A 319 7.90 -26.54 7.14
C TYR A 319 7.32 -27.95 7.18
N LYS A 320 6.03 -28.17 7.05
CA LYS A 320 5.42 -29.49 7.10
C LYS A 320 5.84 -30.36 5.93
N GLU A 321 5.77 -29.86 4.70
CA GLU A 321 6.20 -30.54 3.48
C GLU A 321 7.67 -30.97 3.53
N LEU A 322 8.51 -30.11 4.09
CA LEU A 322 9.95 -30.36 4.18
C LEU A 322 10.37 -31.20 5.40
N PHE A 323 9.48 -31.39 6.40
CA PHE A 323 9.83 -31.90 7.71
C PHE A 323 9.06 -33.16 8.16
N MET A 324 8.03 -33.56 7.40
CA MET A 324 7.23 -34.73 7.77
C MET A 324 7.71 -36.03 7.13
N ASP A 325 8.89 -36.04 6.48
CA ASP A 325 9.50 -37.30 6.09
C ASP A 325 10.12 -37.95 7.35
N PRO A 326 9.51 -39.01 7.89
CA PRO A 326 10.00 -39.69 9.12
C PRO A 326 11.39 -40.33 8.94
N ASN A 327 11.90 -40.39 7.71
CA ASN A 327 13.19 -40.97 7.37
C ASN A 327 14.31 -39.92 7.20
N LYS A 328 14.02 -38.62 7.37
CA LYS A 328 15.05 -37.58 7.31
C LYS A 328 15.62 -37.29 8.70
N PRO A 329 16.97 -37.16 8.80
CA PRO A 329 17.62 -36.85 10.08
C PRO A 329 17.26 -35.44 10.59
N PRO A 330 17.46 -35.18 11.90
CA PRO A 330 16.95 -33.99 12.60
C PRO A 330 17.53 -32.63 12.17
N ASP A 331 18.46 -32.58 11.22
CA ASP A 331 18.98 -31.32 10.68
C ASP A 331 18.01 -30.79 9.62
N THR A 332 16.85 -30.40 10.08
CA THR A 332 15.73 -29.99 9.26
C THR A 332 15.98 -28.61 8.66
N ILE A 333 15.38 -28.33 7.50
CA ILE A 333 15.39 -26.99 6.87
C ILE A 333 14.88 -25.93 7.86
N LYS A 334 13.99 -26.30 8.79
CA LYS A 334 13.56 -25.43 9.89
C LYS A 334 14.75 -24.96 10.73
N ASP A 335 15.62 -25.88 11.14
CA ASP A 335 16.78 -25.52 11.95
C ASP A 335 17.74 -24.64 11.16
N LYS A 336 17.91 -24.92 9.85
CA LYS A 336 18.69 -24.09 8.93
C LYS A 336 18.09 -22.69 8.78
N LEU A 337 16.76 -22.57 8.62
CA LEU A 337 16.09 -21.30 8.52
C LEU A 337 16.13 -20.50 9.83
N VAL A 338 15.92 -21.16 10.97
CA VAL A 338 16.07 -20.54 12.29
C VAL A 338 17.50 -20.07 12.51
N LYS A 339 18.49 -20.87 12.12
CA LYS A 339 19.91 -20.52 12.20
C LYS A 339 20.27 -19.35 11.28
N LEU A 340 19.80 -19.37 10.02
CA LEU A 340 19.97 -18.25 9.09
C LEU A 340 19.32 -16.98 9.65
N ASN A 341 18.07 -17.07 10.10
CA ASN A 341 17.38 -15.93 10.68
C ASN A 341 18.14 -15.36 11.89
N LYS A 342 18.67 -16.23 12.76
CA LYS A 342 19.49 -15.79 13.88
C LYS A 342 20.73 -15.02 13.43
N TYR A 343 21.46 -15.51 12.43
CA TYR A 343 22.63 -14.81 11.91
C TYR A 343 22.26 -13.45 11.30
N LEU A 344 21.13 -13.37 10.56
CA LEU A 344 20.68 -12.11 9.97
C LEU A 344 20.21 -11.12 11.05
N MET A 345 19.55 -11.60 12.09
CA MET A 345 19.16 -10.75 13.24
C MET A 345 20.39 -10.26 14.02
N ASP A 346 21.36 -11.14 14.26
CA ASP A 346 22.55 -10.79 15.07
C ASP A 346 23.51 -9.87 14.29
N PHE A 347 23.70 -10.05 12.97
CA PHE A 347 24.78 -9.39 12.22
C PHE A 347 24.33 -8.42 11.14
N VAL A 348 23.08 -8.49 10.66
CA VAL A 348 22.57 -7.58 9.62
C VAL A 348 21.56 -6.59 10.20
N TYR A 349 20.59 -7.09 10.94
CA TYR A 349 19.55 -6.23 11.51
C TYR A 349 20.10 -5.31 12.61
N VAL A 350 19.63 -4.06 12.61
CA VAL A 350 19.94 -3.09 13.68
C VAL A 350 18.64 -2.59 14.28
N ARG A 351 18.48 -2.82 15.58
CA ARG A 351 17.37 -2.27 16.36
C ARG A 351 17.62 -0.78 16.63
N TYR A 352 17.52 0.04 15.60
CA TYR A 352 17.69 1.47 15.73
C TYR A 352 16.42 2.19 15.30
N MET A 353 15.84 2.98 16.21
CA MET A 353 14.59 3.67 15.97
C MET A 353 14.85 5.11 15.57
N HIS A 354 14.78 5.38 14.29
CA HIS A 354 14.77 6.74 13.76
C HIS A 354 13.35 7.31 13.79
N PHE A 355 13.02 8.10 14.79
CA PHE A 355 11.79 8.86 14.77
C PHE A 355 11.94 10.09 13.86
N ASP A 356 11.18 10.16 12.77
CA ASP A 356 10.93 11.34 11.92
C ASP A 356 12.11 12.05 11.24
N ARG A 357 13.34 11.59 11.36
CA ARG A 357 14.50 12.28 10.77
C ARG A 357 14.56 12.17 9.24
N VAL A 358 13.91 11.17 8.66
CA VAL A 358 13.81 10.98 7.19
C VAL A 358 13.16 12.18 6.50
N TYR A 359 12.23 12.88 7.17
CA TYR A 359 11.63 14.10 6.64
C TYR A 359 12.58 15.29 6.55
N ARG A 360 13.72 15.25 7.24
CA ARG A 360 14.76 16.28 7.17
C ARG A 360 15.68 16.12 5.97
N ILE A 361 15.73 14.91 5.39
CA ILE A 361 16.54 14.63 4.22
C ILE A 361 15.71 14.94 2.98
N LYS A 362 15.96 16.09 2.35
CA LYS A 362 15.35 16.44 1.07
C LYS A 362 15.75 15.42 0.02
N ASN A 363 14.78 15.01 -0.82
CA ASN A 363 15.00 14.08 -1.92
C ASN A 363 15.46 12.66 -1.53
N PHE A 364 15.19 12.22 -0.30
CA PHE A 364 15.44 10.83 0.07
C PHE A 364 14.56 9.89 -0.75
N MET A 365 15.20 9.10 -1.63
CA MET A 365 14.51 8.13 -2.47
C MET A 365 14.45 6.77 -1.79
N ARG A 366 13.25 6.22 -1.70
CA ARG A 366 13.03 4.85 -1.21
C ARG A 366 13.47 3.85 -2.28
N LYS A 367 14.12 2.78 -1.87
CA LYS A 367 14.63 1.71 -2.75
C LYS A 367 13.84 0.40 -2.61
N CYS A 368 13.26 0.15 -1.46
CA CYS A 368 12.60 -1.10 -1.12
C CYS A 368 11.11 -0.90 -0.82
N VAL A 369 10.73 0.13 -0.06
CA VAL A 369 9.34 0.38 0.32
C VAL A 369 8.64 1.18 -0.76
N THR A 370 7.83 0.52 -1.58
CA THR A 370 7.15 1.14 -2.74
C THR A 370 5.89 1.89 -2.35
N VAL A 371 5.02 1.27 -1.56
CA VAL A 371 3.75 1.85 -1.12
C VAL A 371 3.60 1.72 0.39
N ILE A 372 3.06 2.75 1.00
CA ILE A 372 2.66 2.79 2.41
C ILE A 372 1.20 3.18 2.47
N ASP A 373 0.38 2.36 3.12
CA ASP A 373 -1.03 2.66 3.32
C ASP A 373 -1.43 2.30 4.75
N THR A 374 -1.78 3.31 5.51
CA THR A 374 -2.34 3.28 6.87
C THR A 374 -1.65 2.31 7.85
N ASP A 375 -1.67 1.00 7.59
CA ASP A 375 -1.21 -0.09 8.43
C ASP A 375 -0.36 -1.14 7.68
N SER A 376 0.05 -0.83 6.44
CA SER A 376 0.81 -1.76 5.60
C SER A 376 1.95 -1.09 4.85
N ASN A 377 3.02 -1.85 4.63
CA ASN A 377 4.13 -1.52 3.72
C ASN A 377 4.17 -2.56 2.59
N MET A 378 4.27 -2.09 1.35
CA MET A 378 4.53 -2.94 0.20
C MET A 378 6.02 -2.85 -0.16
N LEU A 379 6.69 -4.00 -0.15
CA LEU A 379 8.12 -4.10 -0.33
C LEU A 379 8.45 -4.64 -1.72
N TYR A 380 9.40 -3.99 -2.40
CA TYR A 380 10.02 -4.52 -3.60
C TYR A 380 11.23 -5.37 -3.20
N LEU A 381 11.13 -6.68 -3.37
CA LEU A 381 12.19 -7.64 -3.05
C LEU A 381 12.91 -8.17 -4.29
N GLY A 382 12.48 -7.78 -5.49
CA GLY A 382 13.00 -8.30 -6.76
C GLY A 382 14.52 -8.16 -6.87
N ALA A 383 15.09 -7.02 -6.52
CA ALA A 383 16.54 -6.79 -6.60
C ALA A 383 17.33 -7.77 -5.72
N ILE A 384 16.87 -8.08 -4.50
CA ILE A 384 17.52 -9.04 -3.60
C ILE A 384 17.34 -10.46 -4.13
N VAL A 385 16.15 -10.80 -4.58
CA VAL A 385 15.83 -12.11 -5.16
C VAL A 385 16.69 -12.37 -6.39
N ASP A 386 16.77 -11.42 -7.32
CA ASP A 386 17.57 -11.53 -8.53
C ASP A 386 19.05 -11.68 -8.18
N TRP A 387 19.56 -10.87 -7.24
CA TRP A 387 20.95 -10.95 -6.83
C TRP A 387 21.30 -12.33 -6.19
N ILE A 388 20.46 -12.84 -5.27
CA ILE A 388 20.70 -14.15 -4.65
C ILE A 388 20.65 -15.26 -5.70
N ARG A 389 19.69 -15.20 -6.61
CA ARG A 389 19.52 -16.15 -7.70
C ARG A 389 20.77 -16.20 -8.60
N ASP A 390 21.30 -15.05 -8.93
CA ASP A 390 22.42 -14.92 -9.87
C ASP A 390 23.79 -15.21 -9.23
N ASN A 391 23.96 -14.93 -7.94
CA ASN A 391 25.25 -15.02 -7.28
C ASN A 391 25.37 -16.17 -6.27
N VAL A 392 24.26 -16.62 -5.68
CA VAL A 392 24.28 -17.67 -4.64
C VAL A 392 23.75 -19.00 -5.18
N LEU A 393 22.67 -18.96 -5.94
CA LEU A 393 21.98 -20.15 -6.44
C LEU A 393 22.42 -20.56 -7.85
N CYS A 394 23.23 -19.75 -8.51
CA CYS A 394 23.73 -20.01 -9.85
C CYS A 394 24.53 -21.33 -9.90
N GLY A 395 24.20 -22.21 -10.85
CA GLY A 395 24.87 -23.51 -11.02
C GLY A 395 24.39 -24.65 -10.11
N ASN A 396 23.38 -24.41 -9.27
CA ASN A 396 22.88 -25.36 -8.27
C ASN A 396 21.54 -26.03 -8.65
N ASN A 397 21.26 -26.29 -9.92
CA ASN A 397 19.98 -26.82 -10.44
C ASN A 397 18.75 -25.96 -10.08
N TYR A 398 18.99 -24.69 -9.80
CA TYR A 398 17.91 -23.74 -9.56
C TYR A 398 17.28 -23.34 -10.90
N ASP A 399 16.05 -23.74 -11.14
CA ASP A 399 15.33 -23.31 -12.34
C ASP A 399 14.92 -21.85 -12.23
N ARG A 400 15.59 -21.00 -13.01
CA ARG A 400 15.32 -19.55 -13.09
C ARG A 400 13.94 -19.22 -13.65
N ASN A 401 13.29 -20.17 -14.32
CA ASN A 401 11.96 -20.01 -14.88
C ASN A 401 10.87 -20.48 -13.92
N SER A 402 11.24 -21.17 -12.83
CA SER A 402 10.29 -21.62 -11.82
C SER A 402 9.92 -20.47 -10.89
N MET A 403 8.69 -20.04 -11.01
CA MET A 403 8.03 -19.06 -10.13
C MET A 403 7.98 -19.55 -8.67
N TYR A 404 7.90 -20.85 -8.47
CA TYR A 404 7.80 -21.47 -7.14
C TYR A 404 9.11 -21.39 -6.36
N ASN A 405 10.25 -21.48 -7.04
CA ASN A 405 11.55 -21.29 -6.42
C ASN A 405 11.69 -19.88 -5.85
N ASP A 406 11.19 -18.87 -6.56
CA ASP A 406 11.16 -17.50 -6.07
C ASP A 406 10.26 -17.35 -4.84
N PHE A 407 9.15 -18.08 -4.73
CA PHE A 407 8.30 -18.05 -3.54
C PHE A 407 9.02 -18.48 -2.28
N ILE A 408 9.89 -19.48 -2.38
CA ILE A 408 10.64 -19.97 -1.24
C ILE A 408 11.67 -18.96 -0.80
N LEU A 409 12.41 -18.42 -1.75
CA LEU A 409 13.40 -17.38 -1.47
C LEU A 409 12.75 -16.14 -0.87
N VAL A 410 11.64 -15.67 -1.45
CA VAL A 410 10.87 -14.54 -0.92
C VAL A 410 10.34 -14.84 0.47
N ASN A 411 9.81 -16.04 0.73
CA ASN A 411 9.31 -16.40 2.06
C ASN A 411 10.44 -16.53 3.09
N THR A 412 11.63 -16.98 2.68
CA THR A 412 12.83 -16.99 3.53
C THR A 412 13.22 -15.58 3.94
N ILE A 413 13.28 -14.65 2.99
CA ILE A 413 13.55 -13.23 3.26
C ILE A 413 12.43 -12.64 4.15
N THR A 414 11.18 -12.96 3.86
CA THR A 414 10.02 -12.46 4.62
C THR A 414 10.02 -12.96 6.07
N TYR A 415 10.49 -14.17 6.33
CA TYR A 415 10.64 -14.69 7.69
C TYR A 415 11.62 -13.83 8.51
N PHE A 416 12.73 -13.45 7.92
CA PHE A 416 13.67 -12.51 8.52
C PHE A 416 13.03 -11.13 8.74
N ILE A 417 12.37 -10.58 7.72
CA ILE A 417 11.71 -9.27 7.78
C ILE A 417 10.65 -9.22 8.87
N THR A 418 9.81 -10.25 9.00
CA THR A 418 8.76 -10.29 10.03
C THR A 418 9.33 -10.43 11.43
N SER A 419 10.46 -11.11 11.57
CA SER A 419 11.20 -11.21 12.84
C SER A 419 11.76 -9.84 13.26
N ALA A 420 12.38 -9.12 12.32
CA ALA A 420 12.90 -7.77 12.55
C ALA A 420 11.77 -6.76 12.83
N ALA A 421 10.67 -6.84 12.08
CA ALA A 421 9.49 -6.01 12.31
C ALA A 421 8.88 -6.25 13.69
N LYS A 422 8.78 -7.52 14.12
CA LYS A 422 8.31 -7.84 15.46
C LYS A 422 9.21 -7.22 16.54
N ASP A 423 10.51 -7.35 16.41
CA ASP A 423 11.47 -6.83 17.38
C ASP A 423 11.41 -5.30 17.50
N VAL A 424 11.36 -4.59 16.37
CA VAL A 424 11.25 -3.13 16.37
C VAL A 424 9.92 -2.64 16.91
N LEU A 425 8.81 -3.35 16.64
CA LEU A 425 7.48 -3.01 17.16
C LEU A 425 7.34 -3.29 18.65
N ASP A 426 7.93 -4.38 19.15
CA ASP A 426 8.00 -4.68 20.58
C ASP A 426 8.83 -3.59 21.31
N THR A 427 9.92 -3.13 20.69
CA THR A 427 10.75 -2.04 21.22
C THR A 427 9.98 -0.71 21.23
N TYR A 428 9.28 -0.37 20.12
CA TYR A 428 8.39 0.78 20.08
C TYR A 428 7.35 0.75 21.19
N SER A 429 6.75 -0.43 21.42
CA SER A 429 5.75 -0.61 22.46
C SER A 429 6.32 -0.34 23.87
N ARG A 430 7.55 -0.81 24.14
CA ARG A 430 8.25 -0.53 25.41
C ARG A 430 8.56 0.96 25.58
N TYR A 431 9.05 1.63 24.55
CA TYR A 431 9.30 3.08 24.59
C TYR A 431 8.02 3.90 24.74
N SER A 432 6.88 3.36 24.28
CA SER A 432 5.57 3.96 24.51
C SER A 432 4.96 3.60 25.89
N ASN A 433 5.71 2.97 26.77
CA ASN A 433 5.26 2.48 28.09
C ASN A 433 4.06 1.53 28.03
N ILE A 434 3.92 0.76 26.96
CA ILE A 434 2.91 -0.30 26.87
C ILE A 434 3.27 -1.39 27.90
N PRO A 435 2.31 -1.85 28.71
CA PRO A 435 2.55 -2.93 29.67
C PRO A 435 3.07 -4.21 29.03
N GLU A 436 4.00 -4.92 29.69
CA GLU A 436 4.67 -6.11 29.14
C GLU A 436 3.71 -7.20 28.66
N ASP A 437 2.59 -7.41 29.32
CA ASP A 437 1.56 -8.37 28.90
C ASP A 437 0.75 -7.94 27.65
N GLN A 438 0.95 -6.72 27.17
CA GLN A 438 0.36 -6.17 25.94
C GLN A 438 1.41 -5.99 24.82
N ILE A 439 2.68 -6.24 25.09
CA ILE A 439 3.72 -6.23 24.05
C ILE A 439 3.43 -7.36 23.06
N GLY A 440 3.61 -7.07 21.76
CA GLY A 440 3.30 -7.99 20.67
C GLY A 440 1.88 -7.84 20.11
N ILE A 441 1.06 -6.91 20.62
CA ILE A 441 -0.22 -6.53 19.97
C ILE A 441 0.05 -5.87 18.62
N LEU A 442 1.06 -4.99 18.56
CA LEU A 442 1.55 -4.45 17.30
C LEU A 442 2.33 -5.54 16.59
N ASN A 443 1.85 -5.95 15.43
CA ASN A 443 2.47 -7.02 14.66
C ASN A 443 2.24 -6.80 13.18
N MET A 444 3.31 -6.86 12.38
CA MET A 444 3.24 -6.93 10.94
C MET A 444 3.33 -8.36 10.46
N LYS A 445 2.46 -8.73 9.52
CA LYS A 445 2.43 -10.04 8.89
C LYS A 445 2.60 -9.88 7.39
N ASN A 446 3.13 -10.91 6.76
CA ASN A 446 3.05 -11.02 5.32
C ASN A 446 1.61 -11.41 4.93
N GLU A 447 0.84 -10.46 4.42
CA GLU A 447 -0.54 -10.71 3.98
C GLU A 447 -0.62 -11.06 2.49
N PHE A 448 0.28 -10.50 1.67
CA PHE A 448 0.27 -10.69 0.23
C PHE A 448 1.68 -10.90 -0.31
N LEU A 449 1.77 -11.74 -1.33
CA LEU A 449 2.90 -11.81 -2.23
C LEU A 449 2.41 -11.55 -3.65
N PHE A 450 2.98 -10.55 -4.29
CA PHE A 450 2.67 -10.16 -5.65
C PHE A 450 3.80 -10.57 -6.59
N LEU A 451 3.48 -11.21 -7.70
CA LEU A 451 4.42 -11.52 -8.78
C LEU A 451 4.77 -10.27 -9.57
N LYS A 452 3.74 -9.45 -9.81
CA LYS A 452 3.84 -8.18 -10.52
C LYS A 452 3.03 -7.13 -9.79
N MET A 453 3.54 -5.91 -9.79
CA MET A 453 2.85 -4.75 -9.26
C MET A 453 3.12 -3.54 -10.15
N PHE A 454 2.05 -2.88 -10.54
CA PHE A 454 2.07 -1.62 -11.28
C PHE A 454 1.44 -0.53 -10.42
N ILE A 455 2.15 0.57 -10.24
CA ILE A 455 1.74 1.66 -9.33
C ILE A 455 1.32 2.85 -10.20
N GLY A 456 0.11 3.36 -9.98
CA GLY A 456 -0.42 4.54 -10.68
C GLY A 456 0.08 5.85 -10.06
N ASN A 457 -0.01 6.93 -10.84
CA ASN A 457 0.40 8.28 -10.43
C ASN A 457 -0.44 8.87 -9.27
N ALA A 458 -1.65 8.36 -9.06
CA ALA A 458 -2.50 8.79 -7.95
C ALA A 458 -2.39 7.83 -6.75
N LYS A 459 -2.53 8.38 -5.55
CA LYS A 459 -2.51 7.60 -4.31
C LYS A 459 -3.54 6.46 -4.35
N LYS A 460 -3.14 5.29 -3.83
CA LYS A 460 -3.98 4.08 -3.73
C LYS A 460 -4.41 3.47 -5.07
N ARG A 461 -3.76 3.81 -6.18
CA ARG A 461 -3.96 3.19 -7.49
C ARG A 461 -2.84 2.21 -7.78
N TYR A 462 -3.17 0.92 -7.85
CA TYR A 462 -2.23 -0.13 -8.22
C TYR A 462 -2.93 -1.34 -8.83
N ILE A 463 -2.19 -2.04 -9.68
CA ILE A 463 -2.59 -3.30 -10.31
C ILE A 463 -1.60 -4.35 -9.86
N THR A 464 -2.08 -5.49 -9.34
CA THR A 464 -1.22 -6.56 -8.82
C THR A 464 -1.62 -7.91 -9.35
N GLN A 465 -0.65 -8.78 -9.58
CA GLN A 465 -0.86 -10.21 -9.76
C GLN A 465 -0.52 -10.91 -8.45
N THR A 466 -1.52 -11.50 -7.80
CA THR A 466 -1.39 -12.02 -6.45
C THR A 466 -1.08 -13.51 -6.46
N ALA A 467 0.09 -13.89 -5.93
CA ALA A 467 0.48 -15.28 -5.74
C ALA A 467 -0.01 -15.83 -4.40
N LEU A 468 0.22 -15.09 -3.31
CA LEU A 468 -0.20 -15.49 -1.96
C LEU A 468 -1.14 -14.45 -1.36
N ARG A 469 -2.16 -14.92 -0.66
CA ARG A 469 -3.03 -14.09 0.17
C ARG A 469 -3.19 -14.74 1.55
N GLU A 470 -2.71 -14.07 2.58
CA GLU A 470 -2.74 -14.53 3.97
C GLU A 470 -2.19 -15.97 4.14
N GLY A 471 -1.12 -16.28 3.39
CA GLY A 471 -0.46 -17.59 3.39
C GLY A 471 -1.08 -18.65 2.48
N ASN A 472 -2.18 -18.35 1.80
CA ASN A 472 -2.80 -19.25 0.85
C ASN A 472 -2.29 -18.98 -0.57
N LEU A 473 -1.79 -20.00 -1.25
CA LEU A 473 -1.35 -19.92 -2.63
C LEU A 473 -2.57 -19.83 -3.56
N ASN A 474 -2.53 -18.89 -4.50
CA ASN A 474 -3.51 -18.75 -5.56
C ASN A 474 -3.01 -19.46 -6.80
N THR A 475 -3.60 -20.57 -7.18
CA THR A 475 -3.18 -21.37 -8.36
C THR A 475 -3.34 -20.60 -9.68
N LYS A 476 -4.32 -19.70 -9.77
CA LYS A 476 -4.61 -18.90 -10.98
C LYS A 476 -3.97 -17.51 -10.98
N PHE A 477 -3.25 -17.15 -9.95
CA PHE A 477 -2.61 -15.84 -9.77
C PHE A 477 -3.50 -14.65 -10.20
N PRO A 478 -4.61 -14.40 -9.52
CA PRO A 478 -5.60 -13.42 -9.94
C PRO A 478 -5.01 -12.01 -10.00
N THR A 479 -5.45 -11.25 -11.00
CA THR A 479 -5.19 -9.82 -11.11
C THR A 479 -6.14 -9.06 -10.19
N ASN A 480 -5.59 -8.27 -9.29
CA ASN A 480 -6.34 -7.38 -8.41
C ASN A 480 -6.06 -5.93 -8.75
N ILE A 481 -7.11 -5.12 -8.74
CA ILE A 481 -7.06 -3.72 -9.12
C ILE A 481 -7.62 -2.88 -7.97
N ALA A 482 -6.90 -1.85 -7.60
CA ALA A 482 -7.30 -0.93 -6.55
C ALA A 482 -7.28 0.53 -7.03
N GLY A 483 -8.33 1.28 -6.68
CA GLY A 483 -8.39 2.73 -6.84
C GLY A 483 -8.65 3.24 -8.25
N PHE A 484 -8.98 2.38 -9.22
CA PHE A 484 -9.33 2.76 -10.58
C PHE A 484 -10.85 2.91 -10.75
N ASP A 485 -11.24 3.81 -11.64
CA ASP A 485 -12.65 4.17 -11.81
C ASP A 485 -13.44 3.11 -12.58
N PHE A 486 -12.80 2.29 -13.40
CA PHE A 486 -13.48 1.25 -14.19
C PHE A 486 -14.01 0.07 -13.36
N VAL A 487 -13.60 -0.10 -12.12
CA VAL A 487 -14.17 -1.08 -11.20
C VAL A 487 -15.35 -0.53 -10.37
N LYS A 488 -15.85 0.66 -10.71
CA LYS A 488 -17.02 1.26 -10.06
C LYS A 488 -18.32 0.76 -10.68
N SER A 489 -19.38 0.74 -9.90
CA SER A 489 -20.73 0.32 -10.34
C SER A 489 -21.36 1.17 -11.46
N THR A 490 -20.73 2.27 -11.85
CA THR A 490 -21.17 3.14 -12.95
C THR A 490 -20.54 2.78 -14.30
N THR A 491 -19.54 1.89 -14.33
CA THR A 491 -18.95 1.38 -15.55
C THR A 491 -19.76 0.18 -16.04
N SER A 492 -19.96 0.05 -17.36
CA SER A 492 -20.62 -1.13 -17.91
C SER A 492 -19.77 -2.37 -17.71
N GLU A 493 -20.40 -3.52 -17.48
CA GLU A 493 -19.70 -4.79 -17.30
C GLU A 493 -18.83 -5.16 -18.51
N ALA A 494 -19.31 -4.83 -19.72
CA ALA A 494 -18.57 -5.07 -20.97
C ALA A 494 -17.26 -4.26 -21.00
N ILE A 495 -17.27 -3.01 -20.57
CA ILE A 495 -16.08 -2.16 -20.50
C ILE A 495 -15.13 -2.63 -19.40
N GLU A 496 -15.65 -2.98 -18.23
CA GLU A 496 -14.82 -3.54 -17.16
C GLU A 496 -14.09 -4.80 -17.66
N LYS A 497 -14.80 -5.75 -18.27
CA LYS A 497 -14.23 -6.97 -18.86
C LYS A 497 -13.19 -6.66 -19.93
N TYR A 498 -13.46 -5.69 -20.81
CA TYR A 498 -12.51 -5.28 -21.83
C TYR A 498 -11.21 -4.73 -21.23
N ILE A 499 -11.30 -3.79 -20.29
CA ILE A 499 -10.13 -3.22 -19.61
C ILE A 499 -9.34 -4.30 -18.85
N MET A 500 -10.06 -5.21 -18.17
CA MET A 500 -9.42 -6.36 -17.51
C MET A 500 -8.68 -7.27 -18.50
N THR A 501 -9.24 -7.48 -19.67
CA THR A 501 -8.57 -8.25 -20.75
C THR A 501 -7.31 -7.55 -21.21
N LEU A 502 -7.36 -6.23 -21.49
CA LEU A 502 -6.19 -5.45 -21.87
C LEU A 502 -5.08 -5.53 -20.82
N ILE A 503 -5.42 -5.35 -19.56
CA ILE A 503 -4.44 -5.44 -18.45
C ILE A 503 -3.81 -6.83 -18.42
N ASN A 504 -4.60 -7.89 -18.50
CA ASN A 504 -4.09 -9.25 -18.46
C ASN A 504 -3.22 -9.59 -19.68
N GLU A 505 -3.67 -9.27 -20.90
CA GLU A 505 -2.94 -9.63 -22.12
C GLU A 505 -1.66 -8.82 -22.31
N TYR A 506 -1.68 -7.51 -22.02
CA TYR A 506 -0.57 -6.62 -22.36
C TYR A 506 0.31 -6.20 -21.18
N MET A 507 -0.14 -6.36 -19.92
CA MET A 507 0.66 -6.02 -18.75
C MET A 507 1.04 -7.24 -17.90
N ILE A 508 0.11 -8.15 -17.65
CA ILE A 508 0.31 -9.27 -16.72
C ILE A 508 1.00 -10.46 -17.39
N LYS A 509 0.48 -10.95 -18.52
CA LYS A 509 1.03 -12.13 -19.21
C LYS A 509 2.45 -11.91 -19.76
N PRO A 510 2.77 -10.81 -20.47
CA PRO A 510 4.10 -10.63 -21.01
C PRO A 510 5.15 -10.48 -19.90
N LYS A 511 6.39 -10.88 -20.17
CA LYS A 511 7.52 -10.65 -19.26
C LYS A 511 7.71 -9.16 -18.97
N SER A 512 7.56 -8.34 -20.01
CA SER A 512 7.53 -6.87 -19.95
C SER A 512 6.24 -6.37 -20.59
N PRO A 513 5.63 -5.27 -20.15
CA PRO A 513 4.41 -4.75 -20.72
C PRO A 513 4.54 -4.46 -22.23
N ASP A 514 3.53 -4.88 -23.01
CA ASP A 514 3.42 -4.58 -24.44
C ASP A 514 2.51 -3.37 -24.65
N THR A 515 3.09 -2.18 -24.51
CA THR A 515 2.38 -0.91 -24.68
C THR A 515 1.88 -0.70 -26.10
N ALA A 516 2.66 -1.11 -27.11
CA ALA A 516 2.28 -0.93 -28.51
C ALA A 516 1.08 -1.82 -28.89
N GLY A 517 1.11 -3.08 -28.49
CA GLY A 517 0.00 -4.01 -28.67
C GLY A 517 -1.27 -3.51 -27.99
N MET A 518 -1.17 -3.00 -26.79
CA MET A 518 -2.31 -2.43 -26.04
C MET A 518 -2.94 -1.23 -26.75
N LEU A 519 -2.13 -0.30 -27.25
CA LEU A 519 -2.63 0.87 -28.00
C LEU A 519 -3.33 0.48 -29.29
N ASN A 520 -2.76 -0.48 -30.05
CA ASN A 520 -3.37 -0.99 -31.26
C ASN A 520 -4.72 -1.68 -30.99
N ASP A 521 -4.84 -2.38 -29.87
CA ASP A 521 -6.10 -3.01 -29.48
C ASP A 521 -7.16 -1.97 -29.11
N ILE A 522 -6.78 -0.92 -28.39
CA ILE A 522 -7.68 0.20 -28.06
C ILE A 522 -8.20 0.88 -29.32
N GLU A 523 -7.36 1.11 -30.33
CA GLU A 523 -7.80 1.71 -31.59
C GLU A 523 -8.79 0.81 -32.36
N ARG A 524 -8.56 -0.51 -32.37
CA ARG A 524 -9.53 -1.46 -32.93
C ARG A 524 -10.85 -1.43 -32.18
N PHE A 525 -10.79 -1.39 -30.87
CA PHE A 525 -11.97 -1.36 -30.02
C PHE A 525 -12.81 -0.09 -30.20
N LYS A 526 -12.19 1.08 -30.40
CA LYS A 526 -12.91 2.33 -30.74
C LYS A 526 -13.77 2.17 -31.98
N ASN A 527 -13.19 1.60 -33.05
CA ASN A 527 -13.91 1.35 -34.28
C ASN A 527 -15.08 0.35 -34.08
N ASN A 528 -14.89 -0.67 -33.25
CA ASN A 528 -15.92 -1.63 -32.88
C ASN A 528 -17.08 -0.97 -32.11
N ILE A 529 -16.78 -0.04 -31.19
CA ILE A 529 -17.82 0.71 -30.46
C ILE A 529 -18.69 1.50 -31.44
N ILE A 530 -18.09 2.24 -32.39
CA ILE A 530 -18.83 3.00 -33.39
C ILE A 530 -19.73 2.08 -34.19
N HIS A 531 -19.21 0.96 -34.67
CA HIS A 531 -19.99 -0.02 -35.40
C HIS A 531 -21.14 -0.59 -34.56
N SER A 532 -20.89 -0.95 -33.31
CA SER A 532 -21.90 -1.49 -32.37
C SER A 532 -23.03 -0.50 -32.15
N ILE A 533 -22.74 0.78 -31.92
CA ILE A 533 -23.76 1.82 -31.75
C ILE A 533 -24.64 1.92 -32.99
N ASN A 534 -24.04 1.92 -34.18
CA ASN A 534 -24.77 2.01 -35.45
C ASN A 534 -25.64 0.78 -35.76
N THR A 535 -25.26 -0.39 -35.22
CA THR A 535 -26.02 -1.64 -35.35
C THR A 535 -26.97 -1.92 -34.21
N GLY A 536 -27.09 -0.99 -33.24
CA GLY A 536 -28.00 -1.09 -32.11
C GLY A 536 -27.51 -1.94 -30.95
N ASN A 537 -26.25 -2.41 -30.95
CA ASN A 537 -25.64 -3.02 -29.78
C ASN A 537 -25.06 -1.94 -28.86
N LEU A 538 -25.74 -1.66 -27.75
CA LEU A 538 -25.43 -0.58 -26.82
C LEU A 538 -24.77 -1.09 -25.51
N GLU A 539 -24.33 -2.33 -25.44
CA GLU A 539 -23.80 -2.96 -24.20
C GLU A 539 -22.57 -2.24 -23.63
N HIS A 540 -21.82 -1.52 -24.45
CA HIS A 540 -20.64 -0.75 -24.03
C HIS A 540 -20.99 0.62 -23.44
N LEU A 541 -22.22 1.08 -23.63
CA LEU A 541 -22.65 2.39 -23.13
C LEU A 541 -22.90 2.38 -21.64
N PRO A 542 -22.70 3.51 -20.95
CA PRO A 542 -23.02 3.61 -19.53
C PRO A 542 -24.52 3.43 -19.31
N ILE A 543 -24.83 2.69 -18.25
CA ILE A 543 -26.21 2.49 -17.79
C ILE A 543 -26.64 3.70 -16.96
N CYS A 544 -27.83 4.21 -17.22
CA CYS A 544 -28.42 5.26 -16.45
C CYS A 544 -28.93 4.70 -15.09
N ASN A 545 -28.29 5.10 -13.99
CA ASN A 545 -28.74 4.78 -12.63
C ASN A 545 -29.58 5.93 -12.05
N ALA A 546 -30.52 6.45 -12.80
CA ALA A 546 -31.42 7.49 -12.31
C ALA A 546 -32.37 6.91 -11.24
N LYS A 547 -32.55 7.66 -10.19
CA LYS A 547 -33.61 7.44 -9.19
C LYS A 547 -34.94 7.91 -9.75
N ASP A 548 -36.05 7.62 -9.05
CA ASP A 548 -37.34 8.17 -9.37
C ASP A 548 -37.26 9.71 -9.50
N VAL A 549 -38.01 10.26 -10.48
CA VAL A 549 -38.03 11.73 -10.74
C VAL A 549 -38.36 12.51 -9.49
N SER A 550 -39.24 11.98 -8.65
CA SER A 550 -39.67 12.60 -7.39
C SER A 550 -38.53 12.71 -6.34
N GLU A 551 -37.46 11.94 -6.47
CA GLU A 551 -36.29 12.00 -5.55
C GLU A 551 -35.32 13.13 -5.88
N PHE A 552 -35.46 13.81 -7.01
CA PHE A 552 -34.59 14.89 -7.41
C PHE A 552 -35.11 16.26 -7.08
N VAL A 553 -34.32 17.09 -6.44
CA VAL A 553 -34.66 18.50 -6.19
C VAL A 553 -34.79 19.30 -7.50
N ASN A 554 -34.01 18.92 -8.51
CA ASN A 554 -34.04 19.51 -9.85
C ASN A 554 -33.95 18.39 -10.91
N PRO A 555 -35.12 17.83 -11.31
CA PRO A 555 -35.17 16.77 -12.31
C PRO A 555 -34.58 17.18 -13.66
N SER A 556 -34.79 18.41 -14.10
CA SER A 556 -34.31 18.96 -15.38
C SER A 556 -32.78 18.98 -15.47
N ALA A 557 -32.07 19.03 -14.33
CA ALA A 557 -30.61 18.96 -14.31
C ALA A 557 -30.04 17.54 -14.58
N GLN A 558 -30.90 16.51 -14.46
CA GLN A 558 -30.48 15.12 -14.58
C GLN A 558 -30.52 14.64 -16.05
N ALA A 559 -29.34 14.23 -16.59
CA ALA A 559 -29.26 13.74 -17.97
C ALA A 559 -30.15 12.51 -18.21
N GLY A 560 -30.20 11.58 -17.25
CA GLY A 560 -31.03 10.38 -17.34
C GLY A 560 -32.53 10.71 -17.41
N VAL A 561 -33.00 11.69 -16.65
CA VAL A 561 -34.43 12.14 -16.69
C VAL A 561 -34.73 12.70 -18.07
N ARG A 562 -33.95 13.68 -18.55
CA ARG A 562 -34.14 14.28 -19.86
C ARG A 562 -34.07 13.26 -21.01
N GLY A 563 -33.10 12.36 -20.94
CA GLY A 563 -32.95 11.33 -21.96
C GLY A 563 -34.09 10.32 -22.00
N THR A 564 -34.66 9.96 -20.85
CA THR A 564 -35.83 9.07 -20.78
C THR A 564 -37.10 9.79 -21.31
N VAL A 565 -37.31 11.03 -20.92
CA VAL A 565 -38.45 11.81 -21.44
C VAL A 565 -38.34 12.00 -22.97
N LEU A 566 -37.10 12.24 -23.48
CA LEU A 566 -36.91 12.33 -24.94
C LEU A 566 -37.23 11.00 -25.65
N TRP A 567 -36.83 9.85 -25.05
CA TRP A 567 -37.19 8.53 -25.59
C TRP A 567 -38.70 8.36 -25.65
N ASN A 568 -39.40 8.62 -24.56
CA ASN A 568 -40.87 8.44 -24.46
C ASN A 568 -41.61 9.33 -25.44
N ILE A 569 -41.16 10.60 -25.62
CA ILE A 569 -41.71 11.52 -26.61
C ILE A 569 -41.58 10.96 -28.04
N LEU A 570 -40.44 10.34 -28.35
CA LEU A 570 -40.16 9.77 -29.69
C LEU A 570 -40.80 8.40 -29.90
N ASN A 571 -41.10 7.67 -28.84
CA ASN A 571 -41.62 6.30 -28.86
C ASN A 571 -42.77 6.13 -27.89
N PRO A 572 -43.93 6.75 -28.14
CA PRO A 572 -45.06 6.74 -27.20
C PRO A 572 -45.66 5.33 -26.96
N ASP A 573 -45.45 4.41 -27.90
CA ASP A 573 -45.90 3.03 -27.77
C ASP A 573 -44.89 2.13 -27.00
N ASP A 574 -43.71 2.65 -26.66
CA ASP A 574 -42.64 1.95 -25.98
C ASP A 574 -42.02 2.81 -24.86
N GLU A 575 -42.84 3.39 -24.03
CA GLU A 575 -42.44 4.23 -22.90
C GLU A 575 -41.65 3.44 -21.87
N ILE A 576 -40.65 4.06 -21.29
CA ILE A 576 -39.83 3.51 -20.23
C ILE A 576 -39.88 4.37 -18.96
N ASP A 577 -39.81 3.69 -17.83
CA ASP A 577 -39.62 4.32 -16.55
C ASP A 577 -38.10 4.57 -16.27
N ILE A 578 -37.78 5.61 -15.54
CA ILE A 578 -36.42 5.93 -15.15
C ILE A 578 -35.72 4.79 -14.37
N PRO A 579 -36.40 4.04 -13.48
CA PRO A 579 -35.78 2.88 -12.81
C PRO A 579 -35.40 1.73 -13.73
N SER A 580 -35.79 1.72 -15.00
CA SER A 580 -35.53 0.62 -15.95
C SER A 580 -34.06 0.47 -16.37
N LYS A 581 -33.16 1.36 -15.91
CA LYS A 581 -31.70 1.34 -16.21
C LYS A 581 -31.39 1.32 -17.73
N PRO A 582 -31.91 2.23 -18.53
CA PRO A 582 -31.62 2.30 -19.96
C PRO A 582 -30.16 2.71 -20.22
N ASN A 583 -29.70 2.47 -21.46
CA ASN A 583 -28.40 2.96 -21.92
C ASN A 583 -28.45 4.47 -22.21
N LEU A 584 -27.49 5.22 -21.70
CA LEU A 584 -27.39 6.66 -21.92
C LEU A 584 -26.52 6.94 -23.15
N VAL A 585 -27.15 7.39 -24.23
CA VAL A 585 -26.50 7.83 -25.46
C VAL A 585 -26.30 9.34 -25.42
N LYS A 586 -25.06 9.79 -25.60
CA LYS A 586 -24.75 11.22 -25.74
C LYS A 586 -25.04 11.70 -27.16
N LEU A 587 -25.61 12.90 -27.22
CA LEU A 587 -25.87 13.60 -28.48
C LEU A 587 -25.00 14.86 -28.54
N VAL A 588 -24.60 15.26 -29.75
CA VAL A 588 -24.09 16.60 -30.02
C VAL A 588 -25.23 17.56 -29.66
N GLY A 589 -24.91 18.61 -28.90
CA GLY A 589 -25.90 19.63 -28.60
C GLY A 589 -26.43 20.23 -29.90
N TYR A 590 -27.75 20.14 -30.11
CA TYR A 590 -28.38 20.59 -31.34
C TYR A 590 -29.42 21.69 -31.09
N THR A 591 -29.42 22.62 -32.03
CA THR A 591 -30.43 23.68 -32.16
C THR A 591 -31.47 23.26 -33.18
N LEU A 592 -32.49 24.11 -33.38
CA LEU A 592 -33.46 23.89 -34.45
C LEU A 592 -32.83 23.81 -35.83
N ASP A 593 -31.81 24.62 -36.09
CA ASP A 593 -31.09 24.62 -37.36
C ASP A 593 -30.35 23.30 -37.60
N ASP A 594 -29.81 22.69 -36.53
CA ASP A 594 -29.08 21.41 -36.59
C ASP A 594 -30.00 20.23 -36.96
N ILE A 595 -31.29 20.33 -36.72
CA ILE A 595 -32.31 19.30 -37.02
C ILE A 595 -33.10 19.58 -38.27
N ASP A 596 -32.76 20.63 -39.05
CA ASP A 596 -33.50 21.01 -40.27
C ASP A 596 -33.57 19.89 -41.32
N TYR A 597 -32.57 18.99 -41.38
CA TYR A 597 -32.61 17.81 -42.22
C TYR A 597 -33.79 16.87 -41.93
N MET A 598 -34.38 16.94 -40.71
CA MET A 598 -35.54 16.13 -40.35
C MET A 598 -36.83 16.62 -41.00
N LYS A 599 -36.92 17.88 -41.39
CA LYS A 599 -38.10 18.45 -42.06
C LYS A 599 -38.49 17.64 -43.30
N ASP A 600 -37.50 17.29 -44.08
CA ASP A 600 -37.71 16.56 -45.36
C ASP A 600 -37.73 15.04 -45.15
N LYS A 601 -36.86 14.53 -44.27
CA LYS A 601 -36.63 13.10 -44.16
C LYS A 601 -37.49 12.43 -43.02
N TYR A 602 -37.78 13.19 -41.98
CA TYR A 602 -38.52 12.70 -40.75
C TYR A 602 -39.48 13.77 -40.23
N PRO A 603 -40.47 14.25 -41.04
CA PRO A 603 -41.32 15.42 -40.70
C PRO A 603 -42.06 15.25 -39.40
N SER A 604 -42.65 14.06 -39.12
CA SER A 604 -43.36 13.80 -37.87
C SER A 604 -42.46 13.92 -36.66
N THR A 605 -41.22 13.41 -36.73
CA THR A 605 -40.22 13.52 -35.65
C THR A 605 -39.79 14.96 -35.43
N TYR A 606 -39.65 15.73 -36.50
CA TYR A 606 -39.34 17.16 -36.44
C TYR A 606 -40.43 17.92 -35.68
N ASP A 607 -41.68 17.73 -36.07
CA ASP A 607 -42.83 18.44 -35.48
C ASP A 607 -42.95 18.08 -33.95
N ILE A 608 -42.76 16.81 -33.61
CA ILE A 608 -42.77 16.36 -32.22
C ILE A 608 -41.65 17.04 -31.42
N LEU A 609 -40.42 17.07 -31.94
CA LEU A 609 -39.28 17.70 -31.27
C LEU A 609 -39.50 19.20 -31.07
N VAL A 610 -39.98 19.90 -32.09
CA VAL A 610 -40.27 21.34 -32.01
C VAL A 610 -41.32 21.60 -30.92
N LYS A 611 -42.41 20.83 -30.90
CA LYS A 611 -43.50 21.02 -29.99
C LYS A 611 -43.15 20.63 -28.55
N GLU A 612 -42.66 19.41 -28.33
CA GLU A 612 -42.54 18.84 -27.00
C GLU A 612 -41.21 19.15 -26.33
N VAL A 613 -40.14 19.43 -27.11
CA VAL A 613 -38.76 19.63 -26.57
C VAL A 613 -38.38 21.10 -26.65
N PHE A 614 -38.43 21.72 -27.83
CA PHE A 614 -38.01 23.11 -27.98
C PHE A 614 -39.02 24.10 -27.38
N ASN A 615 -40.28 23.79 -27.42
CA ASN A 615 -41.36 24.57 -26.74
C ASN A 615 -41.60 24.04 -25.30
N ASP A 616 -40.98 22.92 -24.92
CA ASP A 616 -40.99 22.32 -23.57
C ASP A 616 -42.34 22.27 -22.89
N THR A 617 -43.30 21.58 -23.49
CA THR A 617 -44.64 21.40 -22.92
C THR A 617 -44.61 20.61 -21.61
N SER A 618 -43.57 19.82 -21.35
CA SER A 618 -43.39 19.04 -20.12
C SER A 618 -42.75 19.81 -18.96
N GLY A 619 -42.06 20.93 -19.24
CA GLY A 619 -41.25 21.68 -18.27
C GLY A 619 -39.94 21.00 -17.86
N ILE A 620 -39.61 19.80 -18.40
CA ILE A 620 -38.42 19.02 -18.05
C ILE A 620 -37.15 19.58 -18.74
N PHE A 621 -37.33 20.29 -19.85
CA PHE A 621 -36.21 20.86 -20.59
C PHE A 621 -35.90 22.31 -20.18
N THR A 622 -36.69 22.87 -19.26
CA THR A 622 -36.51 24.24 -18.75
C THR A 622 -35.86 24.21 -17.38
N THR A 623 -34.87 25.05 -17.18
CA THR A 623 -34.16 25.21 -15.90
C THR A 623 -33.89 26.68 -15.60
N LYS A 624 -33.56 27.00 -14.33
CA LYS A 624 -33.28 28.37 -13.88
C LYS A 624 -31.75 28.57 -13.78
N ARG A 625 -31.28 29.74 -14.24
CA ARG A 625 -29.92 30.21 -13.94
C ARG A 625 -29.84 30.70 -12.49
N LYS A 626 -28.62 30.88 -12.01
CA LYS A 626 -28.37 31.50 -10.67
C LYS A 626 -28.91 32.93 -10.58
N SER A 627 -29.11 33.59 -11.73
CA SER A 627 -29.77 34.89 -11.84
C SER A 627 -31.31 34.84 -11.61
N GLY A 628 -31.88 33.63 -11.60
CA GLY A 628 -33.33 33.44 -11.53
C GLY A 628 -34.03 33.31 -12.88
N ASP A 629 -33.34 33.63 -14.00
CA ASP A 629 -33.89 33.52 -15.35
C ASP A 629 -34.10 32.09 -15.78
N GLU A 630 -35.25 31.79 -16.34
CA GLU A 630 -35.57 30.50 -16.93
C GLU A 630 -35.01 30.42 -18.36
N TYR A 631 -34.48 29.25 -18.73
CA TYR A 631 -34.05 28.97 -20.08
C TYR A 631 -34.28 27.50 -20.44
N ASN A 632 -34.62 27.25 -21.69
CA ASN A 632 -34.79 25.92 -22.21
C ASN A 632 -33.40 25.30 -22.50
N LEU A 633 -33.14 24.15 -21.93
CA LEU A 633 -31.89 23.38 -22.14
C LEU A 633 -31.73 22.93 -23.60
N ALA A 634 -32.84 22.72 -24.31
CA ALA A 634 -32.80 22.37 -25.73
C ALA A 634 -32.25 23.50 -26.59
N CYS A 635 -32.36 24.78 -26.17
CA CYS A 635 -31.71 25.91 -26.87
C CYS A 635 -30.18 25.92 -26.77
N LYS A 636 -29.60 25.07 -25.88
CA LYS A 636 -28.17 24.81 -25.75
C LYS A 636 -27.79 23.38 -26.13
N GLY A 637 -28.73 22.66 -26.69
CA GLY A 637 -28.63 21.29 -27.12
C GLY A 637 -29.06 20.27 -26.06
N LEU A 638 -30.05 19.49 -26.45
CA LEU A 638 -30.29 18.19 -25.82
C LEU A 638 -29.07 17.31 -26.06
N ASN A 639 -28.43 16.93 -24.98
CA ASN A 639 -27.12 16.27 -25.06
C ASN A 639 -27.19 14.76 -24.77
N CYS A 640 -28.38 14.17 -24.66
CA CYS A 640 -28.53 12.74 -24.41
C CYS A 640 -29.95 12.22 -24.72
N ILE A 641 -30.02 10.92 -25.05
CA ILE A 641 -31.23 10.10 -25.09
C ILE A 641 -30.98 8.81 -24.31
N CYS A 642 -31.98 8.32 -23.59
CA CYS A 642 -31.96 7.01 -22.91
C CYS A 642 -32.63 5.97 -23.77
N VAL A 643 -31.89 4.92 -24.14
CA VAL A 643 -32.36 3.85 -25.02
C VAL A 643 -32.51 2.57 -24.18
N PRO A 644 -33.70 1.93 -24.14
CA PRO A 644 -33.88 0.66 -23.42
C PRO A 644 -33.00 -0.47 -23.96
N ASN A 645 -32.65 -1.43 -23.10
CA ASN A 645 -31.91 -2.61 -23.53
C ASN A 645 -32.66 -3.36 -24.65
N GLY A 646 -31.93 -3.71 -25.69
CA GLY A 646 -32.46 -4.42 -26.86
C GLY A 646 -33.23 -3.54 -27.85
N ARG A 647 -33.22 -2.22 -27.67
CA ARG A 647 -33.78 -1.25 -28.61
C ARG A 647 -32.67 -0.53 -29.37
N HIS A 648 -33.03 0.03 -30.56
CA HIS A 648 -32.12 0.82 -31.40
C HIS A 648 -32.31 2.32 -31.15
N ILE A 649 -31.26 3.08 -31.40
CA ILE A 649 -31.38 4.53 -31.48
C ILE A 649 -32.33 4.89 -32.65
N PRO A 650 -33.32 5.77 -32.47
CA PRO A 650 -34.17 6.20 -33.57
C PRO A 650 -33.33 6.74 -34.74
N GLU A 651 -33.64 6.29 -35.96
CA GLU A 651 -32.86 6.68 -37.18
C GLU A 651 -32.73 8.20 -37.34
N ALA A 652 -33.78 8.95 -36.99
CA ALA A 652 -33.76 10.40 -37.05
C ALA A 652 -32.75 11.03 -36.10
N ILE A 653 -32.38 10.35 -35.01
CA ILE A 653 -31.43 10.84 -33.97
C ILE A 653 -29.99 10.37 -34.25
N LEU A 654 -29.77 9.32 -35.03
CA LEU A 654 -28.44 8.78 -35.34
C LEU A 654 -27.42 9.81 -35.78
N PRO A 655 -27.75 10.77 -36.69
CA PRO A 655 -26.80 11.82 -37.10
C PRO A 655 -26.34 12.76 -35.97
N LEU A 656 -27.08 12.80 -34.86
CA LEU A 656 -26.81 13.65 -33.70
C LEU A 656 -25.96 12.94 -32.65
N VAL A 657 -25.62 11.67 -32.82
CA VAL A 657 -24.83 10.90 -31.85
C VAL A 657 -23.43 11.47 -31.74
N ASP A 658 -23.03 11.84 -30.52
CA ASP A 658 -21.68 12.34 -30.22
C ASP A 658 -20.73 11.18 -29.93
N TYR A 659 -20.25 10.53 -30.99
CA TYR A 659 -19.36 9.40 -30.90
C TYR A 659 -18.05 9.73 -30.17
N GLU A 660 -17.49 10.92 -30.38
CA GLU A 660 -16.26 11.35 -29.74
C GLU A 660 -16.44 11.43 -28.21
N SER A 661 -17.49 12.10 -27.74
CA SER A 661 -17.80 12.18 -26.32
C SER A 661 -18.15 10.82 -25.73
N ILE A 662 -18.83 9.95 -26.46
CA ILE A 662 -19.16 8.60 -26.01
C ILE A 662 -17.88 7.79 -25.81
N ILE A 663 -17.01 7.74 -26.82
CA ILE A 663 -15.74 7.01 -26.76
C ILE A 663 -14.86 7.55 -25.64
N ASN A 664 -14.76 8.87 -25.50
CA ASN A 664 -14.01 9.50 -24.43
C ASN A 664 -14.53 9.08 -23.03
N ASN A 665 -15.83 9.05 -22.84
CA ASN A 665 -16.40 8.64 -21.55
C ASN A 665 -16.18 7.15 -21.26
N ILE A 666 -16.33 6.29 -22.26
CA ILE A 666 -16.18 4.84 -22.14
C ILE A 666 -14.71 4.48 -21.83
N LEU A 667 -13.77 5.11 -22.53
CA LEU A 667 -12.35 4.79 -22.44
C LEU A 667 -11.56 5.69 -21.49
N ALA A 668 -12.13 6.80 -20.99
CA ALA A 668 -11.46 7.63 -20.00
C ALA A 668 -10.90 6.84 -18.81
N PRO A 669 -11.58 5.80 -18.29
CA PRO A 669 -11.05 4.99 -17.19
C PRO A 669 -9.76 4.22 -17.52
N ILE A 670 -9.39 4.07 -18.81
CA ILE A 670 -8.13 3.41 -19.20
C ILE A 670 -6.92 4.35 -19.15
N ILE A 671 -7.14 5.67 -19.22
CA ILE A 671 -6.06 6.66 -19.23
C ILE A 671 -5.09 6.45 -18.04
N PRO A 672 -5.54 6.28 -16.80
CA PRO A 672 -4.62 6.02 -15.70
C PRO A 672 -3.83 4.70 -15.81
N VAL A 673 -4.33 3.74 -16.58
CA VAL A 673 -3.61 2.49 -16.86
C VAL A 673 -2.51 2.76 -17.91
N LEU A 674 -2.81 3.54 -18.94
CA LEU A 674 -1.83 3.96 -19.94
C LEU A 674 -0.73 4.84 -19.33
N GLU A 675 -1.07 5.71 -18.41
CA GLU A 675 -0.10 6.54 -17.67
C GLU A 675 0.92 5.68 -16.89
N ILE A 676 0.52 4.55 -16.33
CA ILE A 676 1.43 3.59 -15.69
C ILE A 676 2.46 3.06 -16.69
N LEU A 677 2.07 2.90 -17.95
CA LEU A 677 2.94 2.43 -19.03
C LEU A 677 3.76 3.57 -19.66
N GLY A 678 3.71 4.78 -19.12
CA GLY A 678 4.44 5.94 -19.60
C GLY A 678 3.77 6.65 -20.78
N VAL A 679 2.53 6.30 -21.13
CA VAL A 679 1.75 6.96 -22.18
C VAL A 679 0.99 8.14 -21.58
N MET A 680 1.54 9.35 -21.75
CA MET A 680 0.97 10.57 -21.20
C MET A 680 0.18 11.35 -22.26
N GLY A 681 -0.96 11.92 -21.86
CA GLY A 681 -1.77 12.79 -22.74
C GLY A 681 -2.40 12.05 -23.92
N TYR A 682 -2.69 10.76 -23.77
CA TYR A 682 -3.41 9.98 -24.79
C TYR A 682 -4.85 10.47 -24.92
N ASP A 683 -5.22 10.89 -26.13
CA ASP A 683 -6.56 11.35 -26.46
C ASP A 683 -7.41 10.17 -26.94
N VAL A 684 -8.20 9.61 -26.06
CA VAL A 684 -9.03 8.43 -26.35
C VAL A 684 -10.17 8.74 -27.32
N GLY A 685 -10.61 9.99 -27.44
CA GLY A 685 -11.73 10.40 -28.30
C GLY A 685 -11.39 10.56 -29.78
N LYS A 686 -10.14 10.85 -30.11
CA LYS A 686 -9.74 11.00 -31.52
C LYS A 686 -9.71 9.65 -32.20
N THR A 687 -10.51 9.53 -33.25
CA THR A 687 -10.49 8.38 -34.17
C THR A 687 -9.51 8.65 -35.31
N THR A 688 -8.79 7.62 -35.75
CA THR A 688 -7.78 7.69 -36.82
C THR A 688 -8.36 8.07 -38.21
N THR A 689 -9.68 8.16 -38.31
CA THR A 689 -10.37 8.54 -39.55
C THR A 689 -10.39 10.06 -39.83
N THR A 690 -9.98 10.88 -38.87
CA THR A 690 -9.89 12.33 -39.05
C THR A 690 -8.57 12.86 -38.52
N SER A 691 -7.63 13.00 -39.41
CA SER A 691 -6.39 13.79 -39.33
C SER A 691 -5.09 13.10 -38.93
N ASN A 692 -4.11 13.26 -39.77
CA ASN A 692 -2.67 13.30 -39.53
C ASN A 692 -2.34 14.15 -38.29
N ASN A 693 -2.42 13.59 -37.09
CA ASN A 693 -1.93 14.27 -35.90
C ASN A 693 -0.89 13.44 -35.17
N ARG A 694 0.30 13.98 -35.26
CA ARG A 694 1.52 13.62 -34.58
C ARG A 694 1.24 13.18 -33.13
N THR A 695 1.37 11.90 -32.85
CA THR A 695 1.66 11.38 -31.52
C THR A 695 2.89 12.11 -30.99
N LYS A 696 2.72 13.04 -30.07
CA LYS A 696 3.82 13.52 -29.25
C LYS A 696 4.27 12.37 -28.37
N LYS A 697 5.24 11.61 -28.84
CA LYS A 697 6.07 10.77 -28.01
C LYS A 697 6.82 11.69 -27.05
N ILE A 698 6.33 11.88 -25.86
CA ILE A 698 7.13 12.35 -24.73
C ILE A 698 7.72 11.10 -24.09
N THR A 699 8.87 10.71 -24.61
CA THR A 699 9.73 9.71 -24.00
C THR A 699 10.44 10.38 -22.83
N ASN A 700 9.81 10.50 -21.69
CA ASN A 700 10.51 10.69 -20.44
C ASN A 700 10.78 9.31 -19.86
N MET A 701 11.91 8.74 -20.29
CA MET A 701 12.53 7.64 -19.56
C MET A 701 12.94 8.15 -18.18
N ILE A 702 12.11 7.91 -17.19
CA ILE A 702 12.58 7.85 -15.82
C ILE A 702 13.28 6.49 -15.72
N ARG A 703 14.60 6.51 -15.80
CA ARG A 703 15.43 5.36 -15.42
C ARG A 703 15.35 5.25 -13.89
N PHE A 704 14.74 4.16 -13.43
CA PHE A 704 14.87 3.68 -12.06
C PHE A 704 16.20 2.97 -11.87
#